data_e0f657774a708d760d9cb56a8e34531e
#
_entry.id   e0f657774a708d760d9cb56a8e34531e
#
_cell.length_a   1.000
_cell.length_b   1.000
_cell.length_c   1.000
_cell.angle_alpha   90.00
_cell.angle_beta   90.00
_cell.angle_gamma   90.00
#
_symmetry.space_group_name_H-M   'P 1'
#
loop_
_entity.id
_entity.type
_entity.pdbx_description
1 polymer ?
#
loop_
_entity_poly.entity_id
_entity_poly.type
_entity_poly.pdbx_seq_one_letter_code
_entity_poly.pdbx_strand_id
1 'polypeptide(L)'
;MKNNKNAVLMAMALLSLPASAQVKIDSIAPNRYAAQSIDLGANVNFSREQSTAAVSVITSESTNKRSAKNIGNSILGQGSGLISLQNSGNYAGINPTFYIRGLQSLDGNTPLFVVDGIERDIQYISAEEVESVSVLKDAAATALYGYKGANGVVLITTKRGKFNSKEIKINLDHAINFMANKPKFVNAQTYAKAMNEAYANDGLDPRYSQEEVDAFGSGKYPYLYPNVNWVDETFRNHSVTNLLNASFTGGGEKFKYYALLDLQYDNGFVKNPNTHEGYSTNNKYVKGNLRMNMDMILSKNTTMKVNLLGVLAESNAPGNSAKLWDMVYSIPSAAYAVKGEDGKWGGSSIWSGDVNPVAQSQDAGYCRNHNRGIYTDLTLRQELPSVLKGLSVQGRIAYDHFSNIYENYSKTYVYGSPTVADWLEGEPQLGKAFSGGTESDLGASISTNSFTRRFHLDASADYQNTFGAHSIYSQLKYDYEFSDEYAVNSTLYRQNITWYNHYGLLDRYFLDFALVESGSNRLAPGSKWALSPTVSAAWVLSKEGFMKNVNWMDFLKLRASYGIIQTDILPESGWMYYMQQYQTTGGTYPFNSGFQSDFGRTYLDRMATTGLTHEKAAKFNAGVDATLFGGLDFSFDGFYQRRSNIWVSTAGKYSSELGVDAPYEGDGIVDSWGWEASLDYNKQVGDWKFNVGANFDYYRSQIKEQDEAPVLYDNLRTTGHRVSQLYGYKAIGFFKDEADIAAYKPQLLGSTPRPGDIKYEDVNGDGQIDTNDKTAIGYSTVAPEIYYNIHLGVEWKGLGLDAMFQGTGRYSGVLTTKSMYKPLVGNTTISQYYYDNRWTPETAATAKFPALSSTSNANNYNTNTLWMFDRSFFKLRNIEVYYNFPKALLAKTKVLNAAKLYVRGVDLFSFDHLDESDPEVYSATNPLNRSIVAGLSVTF
;
A
#
# COMPACT_ATOMS: atom_id res chain seq x y z
N MET A 1 -19.17 -9.05 -24.49
CA MET A 1 -18.93 -10.47 -24.20
C MET A 1 -18.70 -11.30 -25.46
N LYS A 2 -17.62 -11.04 -26.20
CA LYS A 2 -17.18 -11.89 -27.33
C LYS A 2 -15.70 -11.62 -27.56
N ASN A 3 -14.80 -12.26 -26.82
CA ASN A 3 -13.38 -12.49 -27.17
C ASN A 3 -12.59 -13.24 -26.08
N ASN A 4 -13.22 -13.73 -25.01
CA ASN A 4 -12.49 -14.37 -23.89
C ASN A 4 -12.28 -15.89 -24.04
N LYS A 5 -12.70 -16.53 -25.13
CA LYS A 5 -12.48 -17.98 -25.30
C LYS A 5 -11.08 -18.35 -25.83
N ASN A 6 -10.39 -17.44 -26.50
CA ASN A 6 -9.08 -17.75 -27.09
C ASN A 6 -7.90 -17.63 -26.10
N ALA A 7 -8.03 -16.85 -25.03
CA ALA A 7 -6.97 -16.70 -24.02
C ALA A 7 -6.90 -17.92 -23.08
N VAL A 8 -8.03 -18.54 -22.77
CA VAL A 8 -8.09 -19.76 -21.94
C VAL A 8 -7.60 -20.99 -22.72
N LEU A 9 -7.84 -21.05 -24.02
CA LEU A 9 -7.33 -22.12 -24.89
C LEU A 9 -5.81 -22.04 -25.10
N MET A 10 -5.23 -20.84 -25.09
CA MET A 10 -3.76 -20.69 -25.19
C MET A 10 -3.03 -21.08 -23.89
N ALA A 11 -3.65 -20.90 -22.73
CA ALA A 11 -3.12 -21.37 -21.43
C ALA A 11 -3.23 -22.90 -21.27
N MET A 12 -4.25 -23.53 -21.83
CA MET A 12 -4.39 -25.00 -21.81
C MET A 12 -3.50 -25.71 -22.84
N ALA A 13 -3.12 -25.06 -23.94
CA ALA A 13 -2.23 -25.63 -24.95
C ALA A 13 -0.76 -25.70 -24.49
N LEU A 14 -0.36 -24.95 -23.48
CA LEU A 14 0.98 -25.00 -22.88
C LEU A 14 1.16 -26.15 -21.88
N LEU A 15 0.08 -26.80 -21.45
CA LEU A 15 0.10 -27.92 -20.50
C LEU A 15 0.12 -29.31 -21.16
N SER A 16 0.05 -29.39 -22.50
CA SER A 16 0.08 -30.66 -23.23
C SER A 16 1.38 -30.84 -24.01
N LEU A 17 2.52 -30.88 -23.31
CA LEU A 17 3.76 -31.40 -23.88
C LEU A 17 3.88 -32.89 -23.56
N PRO A 18 4.18 -33.75 -24.55
CA PRO A 18 4.22 -35.20 -24.33
C PRO A 18 5.39 -35.57 -23.42
N ALA A 19 5.07 -36.30 -22.35
CA ALA A 19 6.03 -36.90 -21.43
C ALA A 19 6.74 -38.10 -22.08
N SER A 20 7.65 -37.85 -23.01
CA SER A 20 8.55 -38.91 -23.53
C SER A 20 9.88 -38.36 -24.00
N ALA A 21 10.73 -38.00 -23.04
CA ALA A 21 12.17 -37.95 -23.22
C ALA A 21 12.81 -38.40 -21.90
N GLN A 22 13.24 -39.67 -21.87
CA GLN A 22 14.13 -40.12 -20.81
C GLN A 22 15.47 -39.39 -20.98
N VAL A 23 15.67 -38.34 -20.19
CA VAL A 23 16.96 -37.66 -20.04
C VAL A 23 17.72 -38.36 -18.90
N LYS A 24 18.89 -38.83 -19.14
CA LYS A 24 19.83 -39.31 -18.13
C LYS A 24 20.01 -38.22 -17.08
N ILE A 25 19.67 -38.54 -15.83
CA ILE A 25 19.83 -37.65 -14.68
C ILE A 25 21.31 -37.73 -14.28
N ASP A 26 22.08 -36.70 -14.59
CA ASP A 26 23.37 -36.47 -13.94
C ASP A 26 23.14 -36.06 -12.49
N SER A 27 23.97 -36.57 -11.60
CA SER A 27 23.98 -36.44 -10.11
C SER A 27 23.12 -35.32 -9.55
N ILE A 28 22.08 -35.70 -8.81
CA ILE A 28 21.09 -34.85 -8.14
C ILE A 28 21.82 -33.86 -7.23
N ALA A 29 21.83 -32.58 -7.60
CA ALA A 29 22.10 -31.50 -6.66
C ALA A 29 21.11 -31.62 -5.52
N PRO A 30 21.50 -31.33 -4.26
CA PRO A 30 20.58 -31.38 -3.13
C PRO A 30 19.34 -30.55 -3.45
N ASN A 31 18.16 -31.09 -3.10
CA ASN A 31 16.86 -30.44 -3.39
C ASN A 31 16.90 -28.97 -2.94
N ARG A 32 16.96 -28.06 -3.88
CA ARG A 32 17.15 -26.62 -3.63
C ARG A 32 16.06 -26.04 -2.76
N TYR A 33 14.81 -26.50 -2.94
CA TYR A 33 13.67 -26.03 -2.17
C TYR A 33 13.75 -26.51 -0.71
N ALA A 34 14.01 -27.79 -0.48
CA ALA A 34 14.21 -28.33 0.88
C ALA A 34 15.38 -27.68 1.62
N ALA A 35 16.46 -27.36 0.89
CA ALA A 35 17.65 -26.69 1.43
C ALA A 35 17.52 -25.17 1.56
N GLN A 36 16.43 -24.57 1.09
CA GLN A 36 16.23 -23.12 1.18
C GLN A 36 16.30 -22.65 2.63
N SER A 37 17.09 -21.61 2.89
CA SER A 37 17.20 -20.97 4.19
C SER A 37 15.91 -20.27 4.56
N ILE A 38 15.37 -20.57 5.73
CA ILE A 38 14.20 -19.93 6.35
C ILE A 38 14.69 -19.15 7.55
N ASP A 39 14.82 -17.85 7.36
CA ASP A 39 15.21 -16.92 8.41
C ASP A 39 13.94 -16.45 9.15
N LEU A 40 13.89 -16.71 10.46
CA LEU A 40 12.82 -16.24 11.37
C LEU A 40 13.24 -14.99 12.14
N GLY A 41 14.45 -14.48 11.92
CA GLY A 41 15.06 -13.41 12.70
C GLY A 41 15.62 -13.92 14.03
N ALA A 42 16.10 -13.01 14.88
CA ALA A 42 16.65 -13.33 16.20
C ALA A 42 17.73 -14.44 16.22
N ASN A 43 18.51 -14.60 15.15
CA ASN A 43 19.47 -15.70 14.88
C ASN A 43 18.84 -17.08 14.68
N VAL A 44 17.53 -17.19 14.54
CA VAL A 44 16.83 -18.45 14.29
C VAL A 44 16.73 -18.65 12.78
N ASN A 45 17.53 -19.57 12.26
CA ASN A 45 17.56 -19.87 10.84
C ASN A 45 17.73 -21.38 10.63
N PHE A 46 16.81 -21.96 9.84
CA PHE A 46 16.82 -23.39 9.53
C PHE A 46 16.66 -23.59 8.01
N SER A 47 16.98 -24.79 7.52
CA SER A 47 16.53 -25.16 6.17
C SER A 47 15.01 -25.29 6.13
N ARG A 48 14.40 -25.11 4.95
CA ARG A 48 12.95 -25.35 4.77
C ARG A 48 12.56 -26.76 5.24
N GLU A 49 13.41 -27.73 5.03
CA GLU A 49 13.22 -29.09 5.50
C GLU A 49 13.02 -29.16 7.02
N GLN A 50 13.82 -28.42 7.78
CA GLN A 50 13.79 -28.42 9.25
C GLN A 50 12.75 -27.49 9.83
N SER A 51 12.43 -26.38 9.14
CA SER A 51 11.52 -25.37 9.65
C SER A 51 10.10 -25.91 9.81
N THR A 52 9.47 -25.62 10.95
CA THR A 52 8.08 -25.96 11.27
C THR A 52 7.12 -24.81 10.89
N ALA A 53 7.66 -23.63 10.55
CA ALA A 53 6.93 -22.39 10.35
C ALA A 53 6.38 -22.22 8.92
N ALA A 54 5.29 -21.48 8.78
CA ALA A 54 4.71 -21.06 7.50
C ALA A 54 5.38 -19.77 7.01
N VAL A 55 6.32 -19.88 6.06
CA VAL A 55 7.10 -18.76 5.54
C VAL A 55 7.19 -18.77 4.03
N SER A 56 6.89 -17.62 3.38
CA SER A 56 7.22 -17.36 1.99
C SER A 56 8.54 -16.60 1.91
N VAL A 57 9.40 -16.97 0.96
CA VAL A 57 10.69 -16.29 0.74
C VAL A 57 10.74 -15.70 -0.65
N ILE A 58 10.96 -14.39 -0.73
CA ILE A 58 11.18 -13.63 -1.97
C ILE A 58 12.67 -13.39 -2.07
N THR A 59 13.30 -13.86 -3.16
CA THR A 59 14.74 -13.78 -3.34
C THR A 59 15.18 -12.45 -3.94
N SER A 60 16.46 -12.09 -3.79
CA SER A 60 17.06 -10.91 -4.44
C SER A 60 16.94 -10.94 -5.96
N GLU A 61 16.93 -12.11 -6.57
CA GLU A 61 16.69 -12.24 -8.01
C GLU A 61 15.29 -11.74 -8.39
N SER A 62 14.25 -12.14 -7.64
CA SER A 62 12.87 -11.68 -7.86
C SER A 62 12.72 -10.19 -7.59
N THR A 63 13.28 -9.66 -6.50
CA THR A 63 13.16 -8.24 -6.15
C THR A 63 13.81 -7.33 -7.19
N ASN A 64 14.87 -7.76 -7.86
CA ASN A 64 15.61 -6.99 -8.86
C ASN A 64 15.06 -7.09 -10.30
N LYS A 65 14.02 -7.88 -10.54
CA LYS A 65 13.35 -7.96 -11.86
C LYS A 65 12.48 -6.72 -12.16
N ARG A 66 12.06 -5.97 -11.14
CA ARG A 66 11.27 -4.75 -11.27
C ARG A 66 12.13 -3.53 -10.94
N SER A 67 12.18 -2.54 -11.84
CA SER A 67 12.76 -1.23 -11.52
C SER A 67 11.82 -0.50 -10.56
N ALA A 68 12.24 -0.35 -9.34
CA ALA A 68 11.43 0.21 -8.26
C ALA A 68 12.22 1.20 -7.43
N LYS A 69 11.54 2.18 -6.89
CA LYS A 69 12.15 3.27 -6.10
C LYS A 69 12.56 2.85 -4.69
N ASN A 70 11.97 1.76 -4.18
CA ASN A 70 12.27 1.15 -2.88
C ASN A 70 11.89 -0.33 -2.89
N ILE A 71 12.26 -1.05 -1.83
CA ILE A 71 11.96 -2.49 -1.70
C ILE A 71 10.46 -2.77 -1.64
N GLY A 72 9.65 -1.91 -0.99
CA GLY A 72 8.19 -2.09 -0.92
C GLY A 72 7.54 -2.15 -2.29
N ASN A 73 7.93 -1.25 -3.20
CA ASN A 73 7.47 -1.27 -4.60
C ASN A 73 8.08 -2.42 -5.40
N SER A 74 9.27 -2.91 -5.01
CA SER A 74 9.92 -4.03 -5.67
C SER A 74 9.22 -5.36 -5.42
N ILE A 75 8.72 -5.59 -4.19
CA ILE A 75 8.03 -6.82 -3.80
C ILE A 75 6.53 -6.82 -4.13
N LEU A 76 6.04 -5.79 -4.79
CA LEU A 76 4.63 -5.66 -5.18
C LEU A 76 4.21 -6.88 -6.03
N GLY A 77 3.14 -7.56 -5.62
CA GLY A 77 2.66 -8.76 -6.29
C GLY A 77 3.50 -10.02 -6.03
N GLN A 78 4.41 -10.02 -5.06
CA GLN A 78 5.27 -11.17 -4.75
C GLN A 78 4.99 -11.74 -3.36
N GLY A 79 5.29 -13.04 -3.18
CA GLY A 79 5.15 -13.74 -1.91
C GLY A 79 3.71 -14.16 -1.59
N SER A 80 3.47 -15.48 -1.44
CA SER A 80 2.20 -16.02 -0.98
C SER A 80 1.91 -15.58 0.45
N GLY A 81 0.69 -15.16 0.73
CA GLY A 81 0.26 -14.63 2.02
C GLY A 81 0.47 -13.13 2.21
N LEU A 82 1.11 -12.43 1.26
CA LEU A 82 1.38 -11.00 1.31
C LEU A 82 0.55 -10.24 0.28
N ILE A 83 -0.51 -9.60 0.72
CA ILE A 83 -1.26 -8.64 -0.11
C ILE A 83 -0.47 -7.33 -0.17
N SER A 84 -0.27 -6.81 -1.36
CA SER A 84 0.37 -5.52 -1.59
C SER A 84 -0.41 -4.71 -2.64
N LEU A 85 -0.79 -3.47 -2.30
CA LEU A 85 -1.63 -2.59 -3.13
C LEU A 85 -0.97 -1.22 -3.26
N GLN A 86 -0.93 -0.68 -4.48
CA GLN A 86 -0.41 0.67 -4.70
C GLN A 86 -1.40 1.72 -4.19
N ASN A 87 -0.88 2.80 -3.60
CA ASN A 87 -1.70 3.86 -3.01
C ASN A 87 -1.67 5.16 -3.83
N SER A 88 -0.62 5.37 -4.64
CA SER A 88 -0.41 6.61 -5.36
C SER A 88 0.66 6.46 -6.43
N GLY A 89 0.55 7.23 -7.49
CA GLY A 89 1.60 7.43 -8.51
C GLY A 89 2.66 8.45 -8.12
N ASN A 90 2.84 8.72 -6.83
CA ASN A 90 3.78 9.72 -6.34
C ASN A 90 5.21 9.47 -6.84
N TYR A 91 5.86 10.52 -7.30
CA TYR A 91 7.25 10.52 -7.75
C TYR A 91 8.26 10.17 -6.64
N ALA A 92 7.97 10.44 -5.37
CA ALA A 92 8.83 10.12 -4.23
C ALA A 92 8.86 8.64 -3.82
N GLY A 93 8.09 7.77 -4.48
CA GLY A 93 8.11 6.32 -4.22
C GLY A 93 7.50 5.92 -2.87
N ILE A 94 6.25 6.31 -2.62
CA ILE A 94 5.50 5.87 -1.42
C ILE A 94 5.41 4.35 -1.41
N ASN A 95 5.50 3.75 -0.21
CA ASN A 95 5.29 2.31 -0.04
C ASN A 95 3.86 1.91 -0.41
N PRO A 96 3.66 0.72 -1.00
CA PRO A 96 2.35 0.08 -1.07
C PRO A 96 1.77 -0.16 0.32
N THR A 97 0.46 -0.35 0.40
CA THR A 97 -0.19 -0.89 1.61
C THR A 97 -0.02 -2.41 1.61
N PHE A 98 0.32 -2.95 2.78
CA PHE A 98 0.58 -4.37 2.96
C PHE A 98 -0.35 -4.98 4.01
N TYR A 99 -0.81 -6.20 3.73
CA TYR A 99 -1.51 -7.06 4.69
C TYR A 99 -0.96 -8.49 4.59
N ILE A 100 -0.82 -9.18 5.72
CA ILE A 100 -0.53 -10.61 5.72
C ILE A 100 -1.82 -11.35 6.08
N ARG A 101 -2.28 -12.23 5.17
CA ARG A 101 -3.52 -13.01 5.33
C ARG A 101 -4.78 -12.15 5.50
N GLY A 102 -4.82 -10.99 4.85
CA GLY A 102 -5.97 -10.08 4.86
C GLY A 102 -6.18 -9.30 6.17
N LEU A 103 -7.42 -8.90 6.42
CA LEU A 103 -7.81 -8.18 7.63
C LEU A 103 -8.11 -9.17 8.76
N GLN A 104 -7.44 -9.02 9.89
CA GLN A 104 -7.47 -9.97 11.01
C GLN A 104 -8.05 -9.38 12.29
N SER A 105 -8.12 -8.05 12.39
CA SER A 105 -8.65 -7.31 13.53
C SER A 105 -9.50 -6.14 13.03
N LEU A 106 -10.29 -5.54 13.91
CA LEU A 106 -11.08 -4.35 13.61
C LEU A 106 -10.18 -3.15 13.33
N ASP A 107 -9.04 -3.05 14.03
CA ASP A 107 -8.03 -2.01 13.87
C ASP A 107 -6.62 -2.61 13.74
N GLY A 108 -5.68 -1.81 13.20
CA GLY A 108 -4.26 -2.12 13.25
C GLY A 108 -3.86 -3.39 12.51
N ASN A 109 -4.17 -3.52 11.22
CA ASN A 109 -3.90 -4.73 10.43
C ASN A 109 -2.55 -4.72 9.68
N THR A 110 -1.72 -3.69 9.86
CA THR A 110 -0.42 -3.55 9.16
C THR A 110 0.59 -4.56 9.71
N PRO A 111 1.32 -5.30 8.86
CA PRO A 111 2.39 -6.19 9.30
C PRO A 111 3.60 -5.40 9.83
N LEU A 112 4.38 -6.05 10.68
CA LEU A 112 5.66 -5.52 11.14
C LEU A 112 6.73 -5.65 10.04
N PHE A 113 7.45 -4.56 9.76
CA PHE A 113 8.64 -4.60 8.90
C PHE A 113 9.90 -4.63 9.73
N VAL A 114 10.76 -5.61 9.47
CA VAL A 114 12.01 -5.85 10.19
C VAL A 114 13.17 -5.91 9.20
N VAL A 115 14.20 -5.12 9.41
CA VAL A 115 15.41 -5.09 8.57
C VAL A 115 16.60 -5.50 9.41
N ASP A 116 17.23 -6.62 9.06
CA ASP A 116 18.34 -7.23 9.80
C ASP A 116 18.03 -7.42 11.29
N GLY A 117 16.76 -7.69 11.63
CA GLY A 117 16.31 -7.97 13.00
C GLY A 117 15.89 -6.74 13.80
N ILE A 118 15.85 -5.55 13.21
CA ILE A 118 15.37 -4.29 13.83
C ILE A 118 14.15 -3.79 13.05
N GLU A 119 13.12 -3.31 13.76
CA GLU A 119 11.98 -2.63 13.14
C GLU A 119 12.44 -1.33 12.48
N ARG A 120 12.25 -1.21 11.16
CA ARG A 120 12.65 -0.06 10.35
C ARG A 120 11.66 0.22 9.25
N ASP A 121 11.51 1.50 8.88
CA ASP A 121 10.78 1.89 7.67
C ASP A 121 11.54 1.40 6.42
N ILE A 122 10.78 0.85 5.47
CA ILE A 122 11.33 0.29 4.23
C ILE A 122 11.34 1.28 3.06
N GLN A 123 10.79 2.48 3.23
CA GLN A 123 10.64 3.47 2.16
C GLN A 123 11.96 3.85 1.50
N TYR A 124 13.05 3.82 2.26
CA TYR A 124 14.38 4.22 1.77
C TYR A 124 15.28 3.04 1.43
N ILE A 125 14.82 1.81 1.59
CA ILE A 125 15.61 0.61 1.30
C ILE A 125 15.56 0.32 -0.19
N SER A 126 16.74 0.20 -0.81
CA SER A 126 16.89 -0.19 -2.22
C SER A 126 16.73 -1.71 -2.40
N ALA A 127 16.09 -2.14 -3.48
CA ALA A 127 16.02 -3.57 -3.81
C ALA A 127 17.41 -4.19 -3.99
N GLU A 128 18.41 -3.41 -4.46
CA GLU A 128 19.77 -3.90 -4.70
C GLU A 128 20.53 -4.28 -3.42
N GLU A 129 20.17 -3.70 -2.26
CA GLU A 129 20.80 -4.06 -0.98
C GLU A 129 20.19 -5.30 -0.30
N VAL A 130 19.07 -5.82 -0.81
CA VAL A 130 18.31 -6.90 -0.20
C VAL A 130 18.78 -8.25 -0.72
N GLU A 131 19.06 -9.20 0.19
CA GLU A 131 19.36 -10.60 -0.09
C GLU A 131 18.08 -11.43 -0.19
N SER A 132 17.15 -11.23 0.76
CA SER A 132 15.87 -11.92 0.78
C SER A 132 14.83 -11.16 1.58
N VAL A 133 13.56 -11.43 1.27
CA VAL A 133 12.42 -11.00 2.08
C VAL A 133 11.65 -12.24 2.50
N SER A 134 11.54 -12.47 3.82
CA SER A 134 10.76 -13.57 4.40
C SER A 134 9.43 -13.03 4.94
N VAL A 135 8.32 -13.59 4.47
CA VAL A 135 6.98 -13.27 4.96
C VAL A 135 6.60 -14.31 6.02
N LEU A 136 6.62 -13.90 7.27
CA LEU A 136 6.33 -14.74 8.44
C LEU A 136 4.84 -14.63 8.78
N LYS A 137 4.12 -15.76 8.77
CA LYS A 137 2.64 -15.74 8.73
C LYS A 137 1.98 -16.33 9.96
N ASP A 138 2.45 -17.46 10.44
CA ASP A 138 1.85 -18.21 11.53
C ASP A 138 2.47 -17.88 12.91
N ALA A 139 1.93 -18.47 13.98
CA ALA A 139 2.42 -18.23 15.34
C ALA A 139 3.86 -18.70 15.52
N ALA A 140 4.26 -19.84 14.92
CA ALA A 140 5.61 -20.38 15.03
C ALA A 140 6.66 -19.41 14.50
N ALA A 141 6.35 -18.71 13.40
CA ALA A 141 7.25 -17.73 12.79
C ALA A 141 7.25 -16.37 13.53
N THR A 142 6.09 -15.93 14.05
CA THR A 142 5.90 -14.54 14.49
C THR A 142 5.99 -14.33 15.99
N ALA A 143 5.97 -15.39 16.80
CA ALA A 143 6.05 -15.29 18.26
C ALA A 143 7.34 -14.60 18.76
N LEU A 144 8.46 -14.78 18.05
CA LEU A 144 9.76 -14.19 18.39
C LEU A 144 9.77 -12.65 18.42
N TYR A 145 8.71 -12.02 17.86
CA TYR A 145 8.55 -10.56 17.79
C TYR A 145 7.61 -9.99 18.86
N GLY A 146 7.18 -10.85 19.82
CA GLY A 146 6.34 -10.43 20.95
C GLY A 146 5.06 -9.74 20.50
N TYR A 147 4.69 -8.63 21.14
CA TYR A 147 3.47 -7.86 20.85
C TYR A 147 3.31 -7.42 19.39
N LYS A 148 4.40 -7.26 18.67
CA LYS A 148 4.39 -6.80 17.27
C LYS A 148 4.10 -7.91 16.26
N GLY A 149 4.22 -9.20 16.65
CA GLY A 149 4.10 -10.34 15.75
C GLY A 149 2.68 -10.70 15.33
N ALA A 150 1.65 -10.10 15.95
CA ALA A 150 0.26 -10.54 15.81
C ALA A 150 -0.28 -10.44 14.35
N ASN A 151 0.11 -9.43 13.58
CA ASN A 151 -0.34 -9.21 12.20
C ASN A 151 0.58 -9.85 11.14
N GLY A 152 1.59 -10.62 11.58
CA GLY A 152 2.63 -11.14 10.70
C GLY A 152 3.82 -10.19 10.57
N VAL A 153 4.91 -10.71 10.01
CA VAL A 153 6.19 -9.99 9.90
C VAL A 153 6.74 -10.11 8.49
N VAL A 154 7.21 -9.00 7.92
CA VAL A 154 8.01 -8.95 6.70
C VAL A 154 9.45 -8.72 7.12
N LEU A 155 10.24 -9.77 7.11
CA LEU A 155 11.65 -9.75 7.49
C LEU A 155 12.52 -9.55 6.24
N ILE A 156 13.27 -8.46 6.20
CA ILE A 156 14.19 -8.09 5.14
C ILE A 156 15.60 -8.35 5.62
N THR A 157 16.31 -9.22 4.91
CA THR A 157 17.73 -9.53 5.16
C THR A 157 18.56 -8.85 4.11
N THR A 158 19.54 -8.03 4.53
CA THR A 158 20.39 -7.27 3.60
C THR A 158 21.63 -8.06 3.21
N LYS A 159 22.20 -7.76 2.01
CA LYS A 159 23.39 -8.40 1.47
C LYS A 159 24.60 -8.17 2.36
N ARG A 160 25.46 -9.17 2.41
CA ARG A 160 26.72 -9.14 3.14
C ARG A 160 27.91 -9.47 2.25
N GLY A 161 29.11 -9.13 2.70
CA GLY A 161 30.34 -9.41 2.00
C GLY A 161 30.68 -10.91 1.95
N LYS A 162 31.71 -11.23 1.18
CA LYS A 162 32.28 -12.57 1.08
C LYS A 162 33.77 -12.50 1.46
N PHE A 163 34.25 -13.49 2.20
CA PHE A 163 35.68 -13.57 2.53
C PHE A 163 36.52 -13.81 1.28
N ASN A 164 37.72 -13.25 1.25
CA ASN A 164 38.68 -13.41 0.16
C ASN A 164 38.09 -13.13 -1.24
N SER A 165 37.23 -12.16 -1.34
CA SER A 165 36.56 -11.78 -2.59
C SER A 165 36.67 -10.29 -2.87
N LYS A 166 36.44 -9.91 -4.14
CA LYS A 166 36.34 -8.54 -4.61
C LYS A 166 35.38 -8.52 -5.80
N GLU A 167 34.31 -7.80 -5.69
CA GLU A 167 33.32 -7.63 -6.74
C GLU A 167 32.76 -6.19 -6.69
N ILE A 168 32.67 -5.56 -7.84
CA ILE A 168 32.02 -4.26 -8.01
C ILE A 168 30.88 -4.45 -9.00
N LYS A 169 29.66 -4.10 -8.62
CA LYS A 169 28.50 -4.17 -9.52
C LYS A 169 27.88 -2.78 -9.66
N ILE A 170 27.59 -2.38 -10.89
CA ILE A 170 26.95 -1.10 -11.21
C ILE A 170 25.70 -1.40 -12.02
N ASN A 171 24.55 -0.85 -11.56
CA ASN A 171 23.28 -0.88 -12.27
C ASN A 171 22.85 0.54 -12.59
N LEU A 172 22.39 0.74 -13.83
CA LEU A 172 21.85 1.99 -14.34
C LEU A 172 20.47 1.73 -14.93
N ASP A 173 19.45 2.43 -14.45
CA ASP A 173 18.11 2.43 -15.02
C ASP A 173 17.73 3.84 -15.47
N HIS A 174 17.25 3.96 -16.68
CA HIS A 174 16.62 5.16 -17.23
C HIS A 174 15.18 4.87 -17.58
N ALA A 175 14.25 5.44 -16.85
CA ALA A 175 12.81 5.22 -17.00
C ALA A 175 12.11 6.45 -17.57
N ILE A 176 11.25 6.23 -18.55
CA ILE A 176 10.27 7.20 -19.02
C ILE A 176 8.92 6.77 -18.46
N ASN A 177 8.30 7.64 -17.67
CA ASN A 177 7.05 7.38 -16.98
C ASN A 177 5.89 8.11 -17.67
N PHE A 178 4.74 7.45 -17.75
CA PHE A 178 3.49 7.98 -18.28
C PHE A 178 2.39 7.79 -17.24
N MET A 179 1.42 8.69 -17.19
CA MET A 179 0.23 8.50 -16.35
C MET A 179 -0.58 7.31 -16.86
N ALA A 180 -0.95 6.39 -15.98
CA ALA A 180 -1.67 5.17 -16.34
C ALA A 180 -3.07 5.49 -16.91
N ASN A 181 -3.83 6.30 -16.18
CA ASN A 181 -5.18 6.73 -16.54
C ASN A 181 -5.25 8.26 -16.41
N LYS A 182 -5.19 8.94 -17.54
CA LYS A 182 -5.32 10.39 -17.61
C LYS A 182 -6.80 10.75 -17.62
N PRO A 183 -7.31 11.56 -16.67
CA PRO A 183 -8.72 11.90 -16.63
C PRO A 183 -9.14 12.70 -17.86
N LYS A 184 -10.36 12.45 -18.33
CA LYS A 184 -10.96 13.12 -19.50
C LYS A 184 -12.19 13.87 -19.04
N PHE A 185 -12.18 15.18 -19.19
CA PHE A 185 -13.31 16.05 -18.90
C PHE A 185 -13.94 16.58 -20.17
N VAL A 186 -15.20 17.00 -20.09
CA VAL A 186 -15.90 17.60 -21.21
C VAL A 186 -15.27 18.95 -21.59
N ASN A 187 -15.42 19.37 -22.85
CA ASN A 187 -15.02 20.69 -23.29
C ASN A 187 -16.00 21.77 -22.80
N ALA A 188 -15.65 23.05 -22.96
CA ALA A 188 -16.39 24.16 -22.40
C ALA A 188 -17.84 24.26 -22.95
N GLN A 189 -18.06 24.00 -24.26
CA GLN A 189 -19.40 23.99 -24.84
C GLN A 189 -20.27 22.87 -24.26
N THR A 190 -19.69 21.66 -24.13
CA THR A 190 -20.39 20.52 -23.51
C THR A 190 -20.69 20.76 -22.04
N TYR A 191 -19.75 21.39 -21.31
CA TYR A 191 -19.96 21.78 -19.91
C TYR A 191 -21.14 22.77 -19.79
N ALA A 192 -21.19 23.80 -20.63
CA ALA A 192 -22.28 24.77 -20.63
C ALA A 192 -23.65 24.11 -20.92
N LYS A 193 -23.71 23.21 -21.89
CA LYS A 193 -24.92 22.39 -22.20
C LYS A 193 -25.32 21.50 -21.00
N ALA A 194 -24.34 20.81 -20.39
CA ALA A 194 -24.58 19.95 -19.23
C ALA A 194 -25.09 20.74 -18.02
N MET A 195 -24.55 21.95 -17.82
CA MET A 195 -24.99 22.82 -16.73
C MET A 195 -26.42 23.33 -16.97
N ASN A 196 -26.77 23.72 -18.22
CA ASN A 196 -28.14 24.12 -18.59
C ASN A 196 -29.12 22.94 -18.41
N GLU A 197 -28.72 21.73 -18.79
CA GLU A 197 -29.52 20.51 -18.57
C GLU A 197 -29.73 20.26 -17.07
N ALA A 198 -28.69 20.40 -16.27
CA ALA A 198 -28.80 20.27 -14.80
C ALA A 198 -29.73 21.31 -14.20
N TYR A 199 -29.66 22.58 -14.64
CA TYR A 199 -30.55 23.65 -14.21
C TYR A 199 -32.01 23.36 -14.60
N ALA A 200 -32.24 22.89 -15.83
CA ALA A 200 -33.58 22.50 -16.26
C ALA A 200 -34.15 21.35 -15.41
N ASN A 201 -33.35 20.34 -15.10
CA ASN A 201 -33.73 19.24 -14.20
C ASN A 201 -34.00 19.72 -12.76
N ASP A 202 -33.30 20.77 -12.32
CA ASP A 202 -33.48 21.37 -11.01
C ASP A 202 -34.65 22.40 -10.99
N GLY A 203 -35.33 22.63 -12.13
CA GLY A 203 -36.43 23.63 -12.26
C GLY A 203 -35.92 25.07 -12.25
N LEU A 204 -34.68 25.32 -12.65
CA LEU A 204 -34.05 26.64 -12.71
C LEU A 204 -33.95 27.13 -14.15
N ASP A 205 -33.88 28.45 -14.33
CA ASP A 205 -33.62 29.05 -15.64
C ASP A 205 -32.22 28.66 -16.14
N PRO A 206 -32.00 28.54 -17.46
CA PRO A 206 -30.71 28.22 -18.04
C PRO A 206 -29.62 29.15 -17.53
N ARG A 207 -28.50 28.58 -17.10
CA ARG A 207 -27.36 29.34 -16.61
C ARG A 207 -26.61 30.09 -17.72
N TYR A 208 -26.54 29.51 -18.90
CA TYR A 208 -25.86 30.06 -20.06
C TYR A 208 -26.89 30.31 -21.15
N SER A 209 -26.83 31.48 -21.79
CA SER A 209 -27.64 31.75 -22.97
C SER A 209 -27.17 30.88 -24.14
N GLN A 210 -27.97 30.86 -25.24
CA GLN A 210 -27.56 30.11 -26.46
C GLN A 210 -26.33 30.74 -27.11
N GLU A 211 -26.24 32.08 -27.12
CA GLU A 211 -25.09 32.82 -27.61
C GLU A 211 -23.81 32.46 -26.84
N GLU A 212 -23.87 32.34 -25.52
CA GLU A 212 -22.74 31.90 -24.70
C GLU A 212 -22.31 30.45 -24.97
N VAL A 213 -23.28 29.52 -25.09
CA VAL A 213 -23.02 28.14 -25.46
C VAL A 213 -22.34 28.05 -26.84
N ASP A 214 -22.78 28.84 -27.83
CA ASP A 214 -22.20 28.87 -29.15
C ASP A 214 -20.82 29.55 -29.15
N ALA A 215 -20.64 30.58 -28.35
CA ALA A 215 -19.35 31.25 -28.15
C ALA A 215 -18.28 30.30 -27.59
N PHE A 216 -18.59 29.49 -26.59
CA PHE A 216 -17.68 28.43 -26.09
C PHE A 216 -17.28 27.42 -27.17
N GLY A 217 -18.20 27.13 -28.13
CA GLY A 217 -17.90 26.19 -29.20
C GLY A 217 -17.14 26.82 -30.37
N SER A 218 -17.23 28.13 -30.57
CA SER A 218 -16.68 28.84 -31.71
C SER A 218 -15.17 29.03 -31.70
N GLY A 219 -14.58 29.09 -30.49
CA GLY A 219 -13.17 29.48 -30.28
C GLY A 219 -12.84 30.92 -30.64
N LYS A 220 -13.87 31.74 -30.96
CA LYS A 220 -13.70 33.15 -31.42
C LYS A 220 -13.26 34.07 -30.28
N TYR A 221 -13.66 33.74 -29.03
CA TYR A 221 -13.44 34.60 -27.89
C TYR A 221 -12.65 33.87 -26.79
N PRO A 222 -11.35 33.58 -26.99
CA PRO A 222 -10.58 32.67 -26.10
C PRO A 222 -10.38 33.19 -24.69
N TYR A 223 -10.55 34.46 -24.42
CA TYR A 223 -10.46 35.07 -23.09
C TYR A 223 -11.81 35.26 -22.38
N LEU A 224 -12.88 35.43 -23.16
CA LEU A 224 -14.26 35.59 -22.63
C LEU A 224 -14.96 34.23 -22.48
N TYR A 225 -14.83 33.36 -23.47
CA TYR A 225 -15.43 32.04 -23.57
C TYR A 225 -14.35 30.98 -23.81
N PRO A 226 -13.46 30.76 -22.83
CA PRO A 226 -12.32 29.86 -22.97
C PRO A 226 -12.73 28.39 -23.02
N ASN A 227 -11.84 27.56 -23.59
CA ASN A 227 -11.95 26.11 -23.52
C ASN A 227 -10.59 25.51 -23.13
N VAL A 228 -10.37 25.36 -21.83
CA VAL A 228 -9.08 24.98 -21.26
C VAL A 228 -9.06 23.51 -20.88
N ASN A 229 -8.08 22.76 -21.39
CA ASN A 229 -7.78 21.43 -20.89
C ASN A 229 -6.79 21.54 -19.71
N TRP A 230 -7.33 21.62 -18.51
CA TRP A 230 -6.54 21.83 -17.29
C TRP A 230 -5.50 20.74 -17.03
N VAL A 231 -5.77 19.49 -17.43
CA VAL A 231 -4.81 18.38 -17.30
C VAL A 231 -3.57 18.65 -18.16
N ASP A 232 -3.78 19.00 -19.44
CA ASP A 232 -2.70 19.24 -20.40
C ASP A 232 -1.96 20.55 -20.16
N GLU A 233 -2.63 21.55 -19.54
CA GLU A 233 -1.99 22.81 -19.17
C GLU A 233 -1.17 22.69 -17.89
N THR A 234 -1.55 21.85 -16.93
CA THR A 234 -0.86 21.70 -15.65
C THR A 234 0.25 20.64 -15.72
N PHE A 235 0.04 19.54 -16.45
CA PHE A 235 0.95 18.40 -16.44
C PHE A 235 1.49 18.08 -17.85
N ARG A 236 2.74 17.65 -17.90
CA ARG A 236 3.37 17.09 -19.10
C ARG A 236 3.03 15.61 -19.26
N ASN A 237 3.15 15.11 -20.49
CA ASN A 237 2.74 13.75 -20.81
C ASN A 237 3.68 12.67 -20.26
N HIS A 238 4.93 13.00 -19.90
CA HIS A 238 5.92 12.06 -19.39
C HIS A 238 6.82 12.70 -18.35
N SER A 239 7.36 11.88 -17.46
CA SER A 239 8.44 12.22 -16.55
C SER A 239 9.61 11.25 -16.73
N VAL A 240 10.75 11.56 -16.11
CA VAL A 240 11.96 10.74 -16.20
C VAL A 240 12.42 10.37 -14.79
N THR A 241 12.75 9.09 -14.60
CA THR A 241 13.42 8.60 -13.40
C THR A 241 14.76 7.97 -13.79
N ASN A 242 15.81 8.31 -13.06
CA ASN A 242 17.13 7.68 -13.19
C ASN A 242 17.49 7.03 -11.86
N LEU A 243 17.95 5.78 -11.90
CA LEU A 243 18.48 5.03 -10.77
C LEU A 243 19.93 4.62 -11.07
N LEU A 244 20.81 4.88 -10.13
CA LEU A 244 22.21 4.39 -10.16
C LEU A 244 22.48 3.64 -8.86
N ASN A 245 22.81 2.37 -8.96
CA ASN A 245 23.29 1.58 -7.85
C ASN A 245 24.72 1.14 -8.10
N ALA A 246 25.63 1.43 -7.17
CA ALA A 246 27.00 0.94 -7.20
C ALA A 246 27.28 0.16 -5.92
N SER A 247 27.43 -1.16 -6.04
CA SER A 247 27.72 -2.04 -4.90
C SER A 247 29.15 -2.58 -4.94
N PHE A 248 29.75 -2.67 -3.77
CA PHE A 248 31.09 -3.14 -3.52
C PHE A 248 31.02 -4.30 -2.53
N THR A 249 31.32 -5.50 -2.97
CA THR A 249 31.34 -6.71 -2.16
C THR A 249 32.78 -7.20 -2.06
N GLY A 250 33.27 -7.40 -0.84
CA GLY A 250 34.66 -7.83 -0.69
C GLY A 250 34.98 -8.32 0.71
N GLY A 251 36.27 -8.65 0.90
CA GLY A 251 36.79 -9.03 2.20
C GLY A 251 38.19 -9.68 2.10
N GLY A 252 38.83 -9.75 3.27
CA GLY A 252 40.05 -10.51 3.52
C GLY A 252 39.76 -11.79 4.32
N GLU A 253 40.78 -12.29 5.02
CA GLU A 253 40.63 -13.50 5.86
C GLU A 253 39.79 -13.27 7.12
N LYS A 254 39.85 -12.07 7.70
CA LYS A 254 39.25 -11.75 8.99
C LYS A 254 38.08 -10.77 8.92
N PHE A 255 37.83 -10.20 7.75
CA PHE A 255 36.68 -9.28 7.55
C PHE A 255 36.08 -9.47 6.18
N LYS A 256 34.79 -9.17 6.10
CA LYS A 256 34.06 -9.06 4.84
C LYS A 256 33.11 -7.88 4.90
N TYR A 257 32.87 -7.24 3.76
CA TYR A 257 32.00 -6.06 3.69
C TYR A 257 31.15 -6.07 2.43
N TYR A 258 29.99 -5.45 2.57
CA TYR A 258 29.11 -5.03 1.48
C TYR A 258 28.87 -3.53 1.66
N ALA A 259 29.12 -2.75 0.62
CA ALA A 259 28.76 -1.34 0.58
C ALA A 259 27.95 -1.04 -0.67
N LEU A 260 26.94 -0.18 -0.57
CA LEU A 260 26.09 0.26 -1.67
C LEU A 260 25.92 1.77 -1.63
N LEU A 261 26.19 2.41 -2.77
CA LEU A 261 25.72 3.77 -3.08
C LEU A 261 24.49 3.63 -3.99
N ASP A 262 23.33 4.14 -3.52
CA ASP A 262 22.06 4.17 -4.26
C ASP A 262 21.67 5.62 -4.48
N LEU A 263 21.60 6.03 -5.76
CA LEU A 263 21.23 7.36 -6.17
C LEU A 263 19.98 7.31 -7.04
N GLN A 264 19.01 8.16 -6.72
CA GLN A 264 17.77 8.31 -7.46
C GLN A 264 17.50 9.75 -7.82
N TYR A 265 17.05 9.98 -9.03
CA TYR A 265 16.56 11.26 -9.53
C TYR A 265 15.23 11.07 -10.24
N ASP A 266 14.21 11.88 -9.89
CA ASP A 266 12.91 11.91 -10.56
C ASP A 266 12.48 13.36 -10.76
N ASN A 267 11.95 13.69 -11.94
CA ASN A 267 11.60 15.06 -12.27
C ASN A 267 10.09 15.34 -12.35
N GLY A 268 9.24 14.39 -11.89
CA GLY A 268 7.77 14.55 -11.80
C GLY A 268 7.09 14.98 -13.10
N PHE A 269 5.82 15.42 -13.00
CA PHE A 269 4.97 15.72 -14.16
C PHE A 269 4.55 17.19 -14.30
N VAL A 270 4.96 18.12 -13.42
CA VAL A 270 4.57 19.52 -13.54
C VAL A 270 5.10 20.11 -14.84
N LYS A 271 4.21 20.77 -15.60
CA LYS A 271 4.52 21.46 -16.86
C LYS A 271 4.99 22.89 -16.57
N ASN A 272 6.05 23.34 -17.25
CA ASN A 272 6.56 24.71 -17.18
C ASN A 272 6.77 25.25 -15.74
N PRO A 273 7.57 24.58 -14.90
CA PRO A 273 7.80 25.06 -13.54
C PRO A 273 8.53 26.41 -13.57
N ASN A 274 8.21 27.29 -12.60
CA ASN A 274 8.92 28.56 -12.45
C ASN A 274 10.33 28.32 -11.92
N THR A 275 11.34 28.97 -12.55
CA THR A 275 12.75 28.92 -12.14
C THR A 275 13.39 30.31 -12.12
N HIS A 276 12.64 31.39 -12.36
CA HIS A 276 13.19 32.73 -12.60
C HIS A 276 13.71 33.45 -11.34
N GLU A 277 13.20 33.13 -10.17
CA GLU A 277 13.51 33.82 -8.92
C GLU A 277 14.57 33.08 -8.08
N GLY A 278 15.36 32.19 -8.70
CA GLY A 278 16.41 31.41 -7.99
C GLY A 278 15.84 30.19 -7.25
N TYR A 279 14.57 29.89 -7.42
CA TYR A 279 13.94 28.67 -6.90
C TYR A 279 13.23 27.90 -8.03
N SER A 280 12.74 26.70 -7.73
CA SER A 280 12.00 25.90 -8.71
C SER A 280 10.71 25.37 -8.09
N THR A 281 9.61 25.51 -8.82
CA THR A 281 8.32 24.89 -8.48
C THR A 281 8.18 23.49 -9.07
N ASN A 282 9.23 22.94 -9.68
CA ASN A 282 9.18 21.60 -10.29
C ASN A 282 8.99 20.52 -9.24
N ASN A 283 8.18 19.52 -9.53
CA ASN A 283 8.18 18.26 -8.79
C ASN A 283 9.49 17.52 -9.07
N LYS A 284 10.39 17.51 -8.08
CA LYS A 284 11.70 16.89 -8.16
C LYS A 284 11.95 16.06 -6.91
N TYR A 285 12.48 14.86 -7.10
CA TYR A 285 12.93 14.02 -5.99
C TYR A 285 14.36 13.56 -6.23
N VAL A 286 15.20 13.71 -5.22
CA VAL A 286 16.60 13.24 -5.22
C VAL A 286 16.81 12.44 -3.95
N LYS A 287 17.37 11.24 -4.08
CA LYS A 287 17.73 10.39 -2.96
C LYS A 287 19.16 9.89 -3.13
N GLY A 288 19.93 9.96 -2.04
CA GLY A 288 21.24 9.31 -1.93
C GLY A 288 21.28 8.48 -0.66
N ASN A 289 21.51 7.17 -0.81
CA ASN A 289 21.69 6.25 0.30
C ASN A 289 23.10 5.67 0.27
N LEU A 290 23.67 5.51 1.46
CA LEU A 290 24.90 4.78 1.68
C LEU A 290 24.64 3.65 2.68
N ARG A 291 24.68 2.41 2.21
CA ARG A 291 24.65 1.21 3.06
C ARG A 291 26.06 0.67 3.25
N MET A 292 26.38 0.22 4.47
CA MET A 292 27.60 -0.51 4.77
C MET A 292 27.32 -1.62 5.78
N ASN A 293 27.56 -2.87 5.38
CA ASN A 293 27.48 -4.03 6.25
C ASN A 293 28.88 -4.65 6.35
N MET A 294 29.38 -4.82 7.57
CA MET A 294 30.72 -5.38 7.81
C MET A 294 30.65 -6.50 8.84
N ASP A 295 31.28 -7.62 8.54
CA ASP A 295 31.47 -8.72 9.48
C ASP A 295 32.97 -8.88 9.73
N MET A 296 33.35 -8.97 11.01
CA MET A 296 34.74 -9.08 11.46
C MET A 296 34.93 -10.30 12.38
N ILE A 297 36.00 -11.03 12.19
CA ILE A 297 36.44 -12.12 13.06
C ILE A 297 37.51 -11.52 13.99
N LEU A 298 37.15 -11.19 15.21
CA LEU A 298 38.05 -10.60 16.20
C LEU A 298 38.97 -11.64 16.83
N SER A 299 38.45 -12.84 17.05
CA SER A 299 39.20 -14.02 17.51
C SER A 299 38.58 -15.30 16.95
N LYS A 300 39.15 -16.47 17.27
CA LYS A 300 38.57 -17.77 16.86
C LYS A 300 37.11 -17.94 17.26
N ASN A 301 36.75 -17.35 18.39
CA ASN A 301 35.40 -17.52 19.01
C ASN A 301 34.62 -16.22 19.09
N THR A 302 35.16 -15.10 18.59
CA THR A 302 34.51 -13.78 18.68
C THR A 302 34.29 -13.18 17.32
N THR A 303 33.04 -12.86 17.00
CA THR A 303 32.67 -12.16 15.77
C THR A 303 31.93 -10.87 16.07
N MET A 304 32.14 -9.85 15.26
CA MET A 304 31.46 -8.56 15.34
C MET A 304 30.82 -8.24 13.98
N LYS A 305 29.57 -7.74 14.02
CA LYS A 305 28.86 -7.24 12.84
C LYS A 305 28.53 -5.78 13.06
N VAL A 306 28.70 -4.96 12.05
CA VAL A 306 28.32 -3.55 12.02
C VAL A 306 27.47 -3.31 10.79
N ASN A 307 26.30 -2.75 10.95
CA ASN A 307 25.43 -2.31 9.87
C ASN A 307 25.20 -0.80 9.98
N LEU A 308 25.26 -0.12 8.85
CA LEU A 308 25.02 1.32 8.73
C LEU A 308 24.19 1.59 7.48
N LEU A 309 23.14 2.40 7.61
CA LEU A 309 22.46 3.04 6.49
C LEU A 309 22.34 4.54 6.75
N GLY A 310 22.90 5.33 5.88
CA GLY A 310 22.68 6.77 5.81
C GLY A 310 21.73 7.12 4.67
N VAL A 311 20.73 7.95 4.94
CA VAL A 311 19.71 8.40 3.99
C VAL A 311 19.72 9.90 3.88
N LEU A 312 19.83 10.39 2.65
CA LEU A 312 19.65 11.79 2.28
C LEU A 312 18.62 11.84 1.16
N ALA A 313 17.42 12.35 1.43
CA ALA A 313 16.43 12.49 0.38
C ALA A 313 15.78 13.87 0.41
N GLU A 314 15.60 14.46 -0.75
CA GLU A 314 14.96 15.75 -0.93
C GLU A 314 13.83 15.65 -1.94
N SER A 315 12.68 16.18 -1.58
CA SER A 315 11.60 16.42 -2.53
C SER A 315 11.30 17.91 -2.61
N ASN A 316 11.14 18.40 -3.83
CA ASN A 316 10.67 19.73 -4.14
C ASN A 316 9.37 19.64 -4.91
N ALA A 317 8.42 20.51 -4.64
CA ALA A 317 7.13 20.54 -5.30
C ALA A 317 6.54 21.95 -5.30
N PRO A 318 5.52 22.25 -6.14
CA PRO A 318 4.74 23.49 -6.02
C PRO A 318 4.13 23.61 -4.62
N GLY A 319 3.93 24.83 -4.13
CA GLY A 319 3.44 25.11 -2.78
C GLY A 319 2.13 24.41 -2.43
N ASN A 320 1.24 24.23 -3.39
CA ASN A 320 -0.05 23.53 -3.24
C ASN A 320 -0.11 22.18 -3.99
N SER A 321 1.01 21.49 -4.15
CA SER A 321 1.10 20.25 -4.95
C SER A 321 0.11 19.16 -4.52
N ALA A 322 -0.20 19.04 -3.24
CA ALA A 322 -1.18 18.08 -2.73
C ALA A 322 -2.61 18.33 -3.23
N LYS A 323 -2.95 19.59 -3.54
CA LYS A 323 -4.28 20.00 -4.01
C LYS A 323 -4.38 20.12 -5.53
N LEU A 324 -3.27 20.06 -6.27
CA LEU A 324 -3.30 20.28 -7.73
C LEU A 324 -4.23 19.30 -8.46
N TRP A 325 -4.23 18.04 -8.06
CA TRP A 325 -5.13 17.05 -8.65
C TRP A 325 -6.58 17.30 -8.28
N ASP A 326 -6.90 17.64 -7.02
CA ASP A 326 -8.27 17.99 -6.64
C ASP A 326 -8.79 19.21 -7.43
N MET A 327 -7.93 20.21 -7.65
CA MET A 327 -8.25 21.37 -8.50
C MET A 327 -8.55 20.93 -9.95
N VAL A 328 -7.67 20.13 -10.54
CA VAL A 328 -7.83 19.65 -11.93
C VAL A 328 -9.07 18.78 -12.10
N TYR A 329 -9.44 17.99 -11.09
CA TYR A 329 -10.67 17.20 -11.08
C TYR A 329 -11.93 18.01 -10.76
N SER A 330 -11.80 19.28 -10.39
CA SER A 330 -12.92 20.12 -9.99
C SER A 330 -13.21 21.27 -10.96
N ILE A 331 -12.18 21.89 -11.54
CA ILE A 331 -12.34 23.09 -12.36
C ILE A 331 -12.82 22.75 -13.79
N PRO A 332 -13.91 23.38 -14.29
CA PRO A 332 -14.40 23.12 -15.66
C PRO A 332 -13.55 23.82 -16.73
N SER A 333 -13.58 23.30 -17.92
CA SER A 333 -12.92 23.86 -19.11
C SER A 333 -13.40 25.28 -19.45
N ALA A 334 -14.61 25.64 -19.02
CA ALA A 334 -15.28 26.91 -19.25
C ALA A 334 -14.99 27.97 -18.17
N ALA A 335 -14.17 27.67 -17.15
CA ALA A 335 -14.01 28.53 -15.97
C ALA A 335 -13.44 29.92 -16.32
N TYR A 336 -12.28 29.95 -16.94
CA TYR A 336 -11.54 31.14 -17.39
C TYR A 336 -10.33 30.71 -18.25
N ALA A 337 -9.71 31.64 -18.98
CA ALA A 337 -8.44 31.39 -19.66
C ALA A 337 -7.32 31.20 -18.63
N VAL A 338 -6.30 30.41 -18.92
CA VAL A 338 -5.14 30.19 -18.01
C VAL A 338 -4.54 31.54 -17.59
N LYS A 339 -4.35 32.44 -18.56
CA LYS A 339 -3.99 33.84 -18.38
C LYS A 339 -4.84 34.74 -19.27
N GLY A 340 -5.15 35.92 -18.77
CA GLY A 340 -5.79 36.97 -19.55
C GLY A 340 -4.86 37.56 -20.58
N GLU A 341 -5.41 38.39 -21.50
CA GLU A 341 -4.65 39.15 -22.49
C GLU A 341 -3.68 40.14 -21.82
N ASP A 342 -4.03 40.62 -20.63
CA ASP A 342 -3.21 41.47 -19.78
C ASP A 342 -2.09 40.72 -19.00
N GLY A 343 -1.95 39.43 -19.25
CA GLY A 343 -0.93 38.56 -18.62
C GLY A 343 -1.23 38.14 -17.19
N LYS A 344 -2.33 38.58 -16.56
CA LYS A 344 -2.74 38.15 -15.25
C LYS A 344 -3.25 36.70 -15.28
N TRP A 345 -3.13 35.98 -14.18
CA TRP A 345 -3.73 34.66 -14.03
C TRP A 345 -5.25 34.71 -14.15
N GLY A 346 -5.83 33.69 -14.73
CA GLY A 346 -7.27 33.53 -14.84
C GLY A 346 -7.93 33.30 -13.49
N GLY A 347 -9.07 33.95 -13.26
CA GLY A 347 -9.91 33.77 -12.09
C GLY A 347 -11.17 34.60 -12.23
N SER A 348 -12.26 34.16 -11.63
CA SER A 348 -13.57 34.82 -11.68
C SER A 348 -14.24 34.85 -10.30
N SER A 349 -15.39 35.50 -10.18
CA SER A 349 -16.20 35.50 -8.97
C SER A 349 -16.76 34.12 -8.59
N ILE A 350 -16.88 33.22 -9.56
CA ILE A 350 -17.40 31.86 -9.38
C ILE A 350 -16.26 30.88 -9.09
N TRP A 351 -15.18 30.98 -9.85
CA TRP A 351 -13.98 30.18 -9.71
C TRP A 351 -12.80 31.12 -9.39
N SER A 352 -12.45 31.20 -8.11
CA SER A 352 -11.32 32.01 -7.67
C SER A 352 -10.05 31.62 -8.43
N GLY A 353 -9.17 32.57 -8.70
CA GLY A 353 -7.85 32.27 -9.25
C GLY A 353 -6.96 31.42 -8.33
N ASP A 354 -7.30 31.33 -7.07
CA ASP A 354 -6.64 30.42 -6.09
C ASP A 354 -6.86 28.94 -6.42
N VAL A 355 -7.84 28.59 -7.27
CA VAL A 355 -8.06 27.24 -7.79
C VAL A 355 -7.58 27.05 -9.22
N ASN A 356 -6.85 28.01 -9.79
CA ASN A 356 -6.19 27.87 -11.08
C ASN A 356 -4.97 26.94 -10.94
N PRO A 357 -5.04 25.68 -11.42
CA PRO A 357 -3.99 24.70 -11.17
C PRO A 357 -2.66 25.06 -11.84
N VAL A 358 -2.68 25.78 -12.96
CA VAL A 358 -1.45 26.24 -13.63
C VAL A 358 -0.77 27.34 -12.81
N ALA A 359 -1.54 28.34 -12.35
CA ALA A 359 -1.04 29.40 -11.48
C ALA A 359 -0.47 28.81 -10.16
N GLN A 360 -1.21 27.91 -9.55
CA GLN A 360 -0.78 27.20 -8.33
C GLN A 360 0.50 26.38 -8.54
N SER A 361 0.70 25.80 -9.72
CA SER A 361 1.90 25.04 -10.04
C SER A 361 3.12 25.92 -10.37
N GLN A 362 2.91 27.19 -10.70
CA GLN A 362 3.98 28.08 -11.20
C GLN A 362 4.27 29.28 -10.32
N ASP A 363 3.26 29.86 -9.68
CA ASP A 363 3.37 31.18 -9.03
C ASP A 363 2.88 31.23 -7.57
N ALA A 364 2.40 30.13 -7.00
CA ALA A 364 1.99 30.07 -5.59
C ALA A 364 3.14 29.73 -4.62
N GLY A 365 4.38 29.72 -5.10
CA GLY A 365 5.56 29.34 -4.34
C GLY A 365 5.92 27.86 -4.46
N TYR A 366 6.68 27.34 -3.50
CA TYR A 366 7.17 25.96 -3.53
C TYR A 366 7.31 25.40 -2.12
N CYS A 367 7.38 24.08 -2.02
CA CYS A 367 7.71 23.39 -0.78
C CYS A 367 8.87 22.41 -0.97
N ARG A 368 9.63 22.21 0.09
CA ARG A 368 10.72 21.23 0.17
C ARG A 368 10.57 20.35 1.38
N ASN A 369 10.84 19.06 1.20
CA ASN A 369 11.02 18.12 2.31
C ASN A 369 12.47 17.63 2.31
N HIS A 370 13.14 17.78 3.45
CA HIS A 370 14.46 17.25 3.70
C HIS A 370 14.36 16.05 4.63
N ASN A 371 14.53 14.86 4.07
CA ASN A 371 14.53 13.62 4.81
C ASN A 371 15.98 13.22 5.12
N ARG A 372 16.28 13.03 6.39
CA ARG A 372 17.60 12.66 6.89
C ARG A 372 17.46 11.47 7.82
N GLY A 373 18.15 10.39 7.51
CA GLY A 373 18.09 9.16 8.31
C GLY A 373 19.47 8.58 8.57
N ILE A 374 19.69 8.08 9.77
CA ILE A 374 20.81 7.24 10.13
C ILE A 374 20.27 6.03 10.89
N TYR A 375 20.64 4.84 10.43
CA TYR A 375 20.25 3.58 11.01
C TYR A 375 21.52 2.75 11.22
N THR A 376 21.80 2.40 12.46
CA THR A 376 23.05 1.69 12.79
C THR A 376 22.81 0.62 13.82
N ASP A 377 23.50 -0.49 13.69
CA ASP A 377 23.55 -1.53 14.70
C ASP A 377 24.93 -2.19 14.78
N LEU A 378 25.27 -2.61 15.99
CA LEU A 378 26.46 -3.35 16.33
C LEU A 378 26.06 -4.63 17.04
N THR A 379 26.53 -5.76 16.52
CA THR A 379 26.35 -7.08 17.14
C THR A 379 27.69 -7.68 17.48
N LEU A 380 27.84 -8.16 18.71
CA LEU A 380 29.00 -8.92 19.18
C LEU A 380 28.54 -10.31 19.59
N ARG A 381 29.15 -11.36 19.02
CA ARG A 381 28.90 -12.76 19.36
C ARG A 381 30.16 -13.43 19.84
N GLN A 382 30.04 -14.15 20.97
CA GLN A 382 31.10 -14.93 21.59
C GLN A 382 30.67 -16.40 21.70
N GLU A 383 31.40 -17.29 21.07
CA GLU A 383 31.26 -18.73 21.27
C GLU A 383 32.01 -19.15 22.57
N LEU A 384 31.41 -20.03 23.34
CA LEU A 384 31.90 -20.48 24.66
C LEU A 384 32.14 -21.99 24.68
N PRO A 385 32.92 -22.58 23.79
CA PRO A 385 33.13 -24.03 23.70
C PRO A 385 33.87 -24.59 24.94
N SER A 386 34.60 -23.77 25.67
CA SER A 386 35.27 -24.15 26.95
C SER A 386 34.30 -24.29 28.11
N VAL A 387 33.11 -23.64 28.07
CA VAL A 387 32.04 -23.78 29.04
C VAL A 387 31.13 -24.93 28.68
N LEU A 388 30.59 -24.88 27.44
CA LEU A 388 29.72 -25.91 26.90
C LEU A 388 29.85 -25.92 25.38
N LYS A 389 30.14 -27.08 24.79
CA LYS A 389 30.22 -27.20 23.33
C LYS A 389 28.86 -26.85 22.71
N GLY A 390 28.86 -25.87 21.82
CA GLY A 390 27.64 -25.38 21.12
C GLY A 390 26.97 -24.19 21.83
N LEU A 391 27.50 -23.72 22.95
CA LEU A 391 27.02 -22.51 23.63
C LEU A 391 27.67 -21.27 23.03
N SER A 392 26.86 -20.25 22.75
CA SER A 392 27.31 -18.90 22.42
C SER A 392 26.46 -17.84 23.10
N VAL A 393 27.02 -16.66 23.30
CA VAL A 393 26.30 -15.48 23.76
C VAL A 393 26.44 -14.36 22.75
N GLN A 394 25.42 -13.55 22.62
CA GLN A 394 25.38 -12.42 21.69
C GLN A 394 24.77 -11.21 22.38
N GLY A 395 25.33 -10.04 22.11
CA GLY A 395 24.71 -8.75 22.43
C GLY A 395 24.62 -7.88 21.20
N ARG A 396 23.54 -7.15 21.03
CA ARG A 396 23.33 -6.19 19.97
C ARG A 396 22.80 -4.89 20.55
N ILE A 397 23.31 -3.79 20.01
CA ILE A 397 22.77 -2.43 20.23
C ILE A 397 22.46 -1.81 18.88
N ALA A 398 21.36 -1.08 18.80
CA ALA A 398 21.01 -0.32 17.60
C ALA A 398 20.48 1.08 17.98
N TYR A 399 20.78 2.02 17.13
CA TYR A 399 20.27 3.38 17.22
C TYR A 399 19.86 3.85 15.83
N ASP A 400 18.61 4.23 15.72
CA ASP A 400 18.02 4.76 14.50
C ASP A 400 17.46 6.15 14.76
N HIS A 401 17.78 7.09 13.88
CA HIS A 401 17.21 8.43 13.88
C HIS A 401 16.79 8.81 12.48
N PHE A 402 15.58 9.31 12.37
CA PHE A 402 15.05 9.87 11.13
C PHE A 402 14.36 11.19 11.42
N SER A 403 14.53 12.16 10.54
CA SER A 403 13.85 13.46 10.62
C SER A 403 13.39 13.93 9.24
N ASN A 404 12.23 14.56 9.22
CA ASN A 404 11.69 15.28 8.08
C ASN A 404 11.55 16.75 8.44
N ILE A 405 12.27 17.60 7.74
CA ILE A 405 12.17 19.06 7.83
C ILE A 405 11.41 19.54 6.61
N TYR A 406 10.32 20.25 6.85
CA TYR A 406 9.47 20.81 5.82
C TYR A 406 9.67 22.32 5.73
N GLU A 407 10.03 22.78 4.54
CA GLU A 407 10.09 24.18 4.18
C GLU A 407 8.90 24.50 3.24
N ASN A 408 8.10 25.47 3.61
CA ASN A 408 7.03 25.97 2.77
C ASN A 408 7.26 27.45 2.47
N TYR A 409 7.34 27.75 1.19
CA TYR A 409 7.47 29.09 0.67
C TYR A 409 6.22 29.41 -0.12
N SER A 410 5.39 30.31 0.38
CA SER A 410 4.09 30.65 -0.22
C SER A 410 4.07 32.08 -0.73
N LYS A 411 3.39 32.26 -1.84
CA LYS A 411 3.16 33.54 -2.51
C LYS A 411 1.71 33.62 -2.96
N THR A 412 1.11 34.79 -2.89
CA THR A 412 -0.19 35.08 -3.50
C THR A 412 0.00 35.92 -4.76
N TYR A 413 -0.96 35.88 -5.65
CA TYR A 413 -0.89 36.56 -6.93
C TYR A 413 -2.24 37.20 -7.29
N VAL A 414 -2.18 38.24 -8.14
CA VAL A 414 -3.39 38.88 -8.71
C VAL A 414 -3.93 38.03 -9.87
N TYR A 415 -5.23 37.87 -9.92
CA TYR A 415 -5.93 37.16 -10.99
C TYR A 415 -7.16 37.91 -11.46
N GLY A 416 -7.67 37.60 -12.64
CA GLY A 416 -8.86 38.21 -13.16
C GLY A 416 -9.37 37.57 -14.45
N SER A 417 -10.49 38.07 -14.91
CA SER A 417 -11.07 37.72 -16.22
C SER A 417 -11.89 38.89 -16.78
N PRO A 418 -11.95 39.05 -18.10
CA PRO A 418 -12.92 39.91 -18.70
C PRO A 418 -14.32 39.36 -18.44
N THR A 419 -15.34 40.22 -18.38
CA THR A 419 -16.74 39.85 -18.25
C THR A 419 -17.54 40.36 -19.44
N VAL A 420 -18.69 39.76 -19.70
CA VAL A 420 -19.65 40.22 -20.71
C VAL A 420 -20.79 40.92 -19.99
N ALA A 421 -21.13 42.14 -20.44
CA ALA A 421 -22.25 42.89 -19.87
C ALA A 421 -23.55 42.58 -20.64
N ASP A 422 -23.46 42.39 -21.96
CA ASP A 422 -24.61 42.18 -22.84
C ASP A 422 -24.13 41.58 -24.18
N TRP A 423 -25.10 41.15 -25.01
CA TRP A 423 -24.86 40.72 -26.38
C TRP A 423 -25.54 41.67 -27.32
N LEU A 424 -24.83 42.24 -28.32
CA LEU A 424 -25.38 43.12 -29.34
C LEU A 424 -25.01 42.58 -30.70
N GLU A 425 -26.02 42.32 -31.53
CA GLU A 425 -25.86 41.78 -32.89
C GLU A 425 -25.01 40.49 -32.96
N GLY A 426 -25.09 39.63 -31.94
CA GLY A 426 -24.31 38.41 -31.88
C GLY A 426 -22.85 38.56 -31.43
N GLU A 427 -22.45 39.79 -31.01
CA GLU A 427 -21.12 40.10 -30.48
C GLU A 427 -21.20 40.43 -28.96
N PRO A 428 -20.30 39.88 -28.12
CA PRO A 428 -20.28 40.14 -26.69
C PRO A 428 -19.79 41.56 -26.40
N GLN A 429 -20.55 42.29 -25.60
CA GLN A 429 -20.19 43.63 -25.13
C GLN A 429 -19.44 43.49 -23.78
N LEU A 430 -18.22 44.06 -23.71
CA LEU A 430 -17.39 43.93 -22.51
C LEU A 430 -18.01 44.63 -21.32
N GLY A 431 -18.08 43.94 -20.20
CA GLY A 431 -18.44 44.48 -18.90
C GLY A 431 -17.19 44.92 -18.11
N LYS A 432 -17.40 45.22 -16.82
CA LYS A 432 -16.31 45.53 -15.93
C LYS A 432 -15.50 44.27 -15.64
N ALA A 433 -14.24 44.22 -16.03
CA ALA A 433 -13.37 43.08 -15.77
C ALA A 433 -13.35 42.72 -14.27
N PHE A 434 -13.41 41.45 -13.97
CA PHE A 434 -13.20 40.94 -12.61
C PHE A 434 -11.72 40.98 -12.25
N SER A 435 -11.41 41.40 -11.02
CA SER A 435 -10.06 41.32 -10.46
C SER A 435 -10.13 40.85 -9.01
N GLY A 436 -9.31 39.90 -8.65
CA GLY A 436 -9.21 39.34 -7.29
C GLY A 436 -7.76 38.99 -6.93
N GLY A 437 -7.60 38.52 -5.70
CA GLY A 437 -6.28 38.22 -5.16
C GLY A 437 -5.46 39.48 -4.86
N THR A 438 -4.32 39.26 -4.23
CA THR A 438 -3.31 40.30 -3.92
C THR A 438 -1.93 39.73 -4.20
N GLU A 439 -1.04 40.52 -4.69
CA GLU A 439 0.34 40.08 -4.84
C GLU A 439 1.06 40.15 -3.49
N SER A 440 1.86 39.14 -3.16
CA SER A 440 2.70 39.14 -1.98
C SER A 440 4.14 38.78 -2.35
N ASP A 441 5.07 39.15 -1.50
CA ASP A 441 6.42 38.59 -1.49
C ASP A 441 6.37 37.11 -1.09
N LEU A 442 7.44 36.38 -1.39
CA LEU A 442 7.58 34.98 -1.02
C LEU A 442 7.79 34.86 0.50
N GLY A 443 6.78 34.40 1.21
CA GLY A 443 6.80 34.13 2.65
C GLY A 443 7.36 32.74 2.95
N ALA A 444 8.21 32.61 3.97
CA ALA A 444 8.83 31.35 4.38
C ALA A 444 8.27 30.83 5.70
N SER A 445 8.03 29.53 5.76
CA SER A 445 7.73 28.80 6.99
C SER A 445 8.54 27.50 7.01
N ILE A 446 9.28 27.27 8.09
CA ILE A 446 10.11 26.07 8.27
C ILE A 446 9.64 25.37 9.53
N SER A 447 9.37 24.07 9.42
CA SER A 447 8.92 23.25 10.53
C SER A 447 9.58 21.87 10.52
N THR A 448 9.76 21.29 11.69
CA THR A 448 9.98 19.85 11.81
C THR A 448 8.63 19.17 11.60
N ASN A 449 8.49 18.44 10.50
CA ASN A 449 7.24 17.75 10.18
C ASN A 449 7.12 16.44 10.94
N SER A 450 8.22 15.72 11.08
CA SER A 450 8.29 14.50 11.89
C SER A 450 9.74 14.19 12.28
N PHE A 451 9.90 13.49 13.38
CA PHE A 451 11.12 12.76 13.70
C PHE A 451 10.79 11.43 14.37
N THR A 452 11.70 10.48 14.26
CA THR A 452 11.65 9.20 14.98
C THR A 452 13.03 8.94 15.56
N ARG A 453 13.09 8.59 16.83
CA ARG A 453 14.29 8.07 17.49
C ARG A 453 13.98 6.69 18.02
N ARG A 454 14.81 5.72 17.69
CA ARG A 454 14.66 4.35 18.19
C ARG A 454 15.98 3.85 18.75
N PHE A 455 15.93 3.29 19.92
CA PHE A 455 17.04 2.56 20.53
C PHE A 455 16.61 1.12 20.77
N HIS A 456 17.44 0.17 20.39
CA HIS A 456 17.19 -1.25 20.58
C HIS A 456 18.42 -1.89 21.21
N LEU A 457 18.18 -2.72 22.23
CA LEU A 457 19.18 -3.54 22.87
C LEU A 457 18.65 -4.97 22.93
N ASP A 458 19.44 -5.94 22.48
CA ASP A 458 19.15 -7.35 22.75
C ASP A 458 20.39 -8.10 23.25
N ALA A 459 20.13 -9.13 24.06
CA ALA A 459 21.13 -10.08 24.51
C ALA A 459 20.54 -11.50 24.45
N SER A 460 21.29 -12.44 23.90
CA SER A 460 20.90 -13.85 23.86
C SER A 460 21.99 -14.80 24.31
N ALA A 461 21.55 -15.96 24.81
CA ALA A 461 22.36 -17.16 24.98
C ALA A 461 21.77 -18.26 24.09
N ASP A 462 22.57 -18.75 23.15
CA ASP A 462 22.15 -19.72 22.16
C ASP A 462 22.94 -21.02 22.37
N TYR A 463 22.22 -22.13 22.44
CA TYR A 463 22.80 -23.46 22.50
C TYR A 463 22.41 -24.28 21.27
N GLN A 464 23.38 -24.83 20.55
CA GLN A 464 23.16 -25.70 19.40
C GLN A 464 24.07 -26.91 19.45
N ASN A 465 23.49 -28.09 19.40
CA ASN A 465 24.26 -29.33 19.40
C ASN A 465 23.48 -30.49 18.74
N THR A 466 24.23 -31.50 18.32
CA THR A 466 23.68 -32.74 17.76
C THR A 466 24.24 -33.94 18.52
N PHE A 467 23.33 -34.78 19.01
CA PHE A 467 23.65 -35.98 19.79
C PHE A 467 23.11 -37.22 19.08
N GLY A 468 23.91 -37.84 18.25
CA GLY A 468 23.44 -38.95 17.40
C GLY A 468 22.30 -38.55 16.50
N ALA A 469 21.10 -39.10 16.74
CA ALA A 469 19.90 -38.82 15.96
C ALA A 469 19.14 -37.55 16.41
N HIS A 470 19.57 -36.89 17.47
CA HIS A 470 18.91 -35.76 18.11
C HIS A 470 19.65 -34.46 17.80
N SER A 471 18.98 -33.49 17.24
CA SER A 471 19.45 -32.09 17.09
C SER A 471 18.65 -31.17 18.01
N ILE A 472 19.33 -30.26 18.67
CA ILE A 472 18.73 -29.30 19.60
C ILE A 472 19.29 -27.92 19.31
N TYR A 473 18.40 -26.95 19.17
CA TYR A 473 18.70 -25.52 19.26
C TYR A 473 17.83 -24.92 20.35
N SER A 474 18.43 -24.19 21.30
CA SER A 474 17.70 -23.48 22.36
C SER A 474 18.25 -22.07 22.49
N GLN A 475 17.38 -21.09 22.58
CA GLN A 475 17.72 -19.70 22.76
C GLN A 475 16.96 -19.11 23.96
N LEU A 476 17.70 -18.43 24.82
CA LEU A 476 17.12 -17.49 25.79
C LEU A 476 17.55 -16.09 25.38
N LYS A 477 16.57 -15.20 25.12
CA LYS A 477 16.82 -13.84 24.65
C LYS A 477 16.04 -12.84 25.48
N TYR A 478 16.67 -11.73 25.79
CA TYR A 478 16.03 -10.50 26.26
C TYR A 478 16.19 -9.43 25.20
N ASP A 479 15.13 -8.70 24.90
CA ASP A 479 15.20 -7.50 24.09
C ASP A 479 14.44 -6.33 24.72
N TYR A 480 14.97 -5.14 24.50
CA TYR A 480 14.43 -3.87 24.94
C TYR A 480 14.41 -2.90 23.78
N GLU A 481 13.28 -2.23 23.62
CA GLU A 481 13.09 -1.19 22.62
C GLU A 481 12.56 0.08 23.26
N PHE A 482 13.18 1.18 22.91
CA PHE A 482 12.71 2.55 23.11
C PHE A 482 12.41 3.15 21.75
N SER A 483 11.22 3.74 21.57
CA SER A 483 10.83 4.51 20.39
C SER A 483 10.20 5.81 20.83
N ASP A 484 10.58 6.91 20.17
CA ASP A 484 10.05 8.24 20.40
C ASP A 484 9.80 8.90 19.05
N GLU A 485 8.60 9.41 18.85
CA GLU A 485 8.13 10.00 17.61
C GLU A 485 7.69 11.44 17.84
N TYR A 486 7.56 12.21 16.77
CA TYR A 486 7.11 13.61 16.83
C TYR A 486 5.58 13.66 17.11
N ALA A 487 5.21 13.39 18.35
CA ALA A 487 3.85 13.51 18.84
C ALA A 487 3.84 13.63 20.36
N VAL A 488 2.76 14.16 20.92
CA VAL A 488 2.60 14.23 22.38
C VAL A 488 2.39 12.82 22.93
N ASN A 489 3.11 12.47 23.98
CA ASN A 489 3.05 11.16 24.66
C ASN A 489 3.35 9.97 23.72
N SER A 490 4.24 10.15 22.74
CA SER A 490 4.57 9.11 21.76
C SER A 490 5.67 8.15 22.22
N THR A 491 6.30 8.39 23.37
CA THR A 491 7.41 7.58 23.87
C THR A 491 6.96 6.17 24.26
N LEU A 492 7.49 5.18 23.56
CA LEU A 492 7.12 3.78 23.69
C LEU A 492 8.30 2.97 24.23
N TYR A 493 8.02 2.18 25.25
CA TYR A 493 8.96 1.21 25.81
C TYR A 493 8.36 -0.20 25.67
N ARG A 494 9.10 -1.11 25.05
CA ARG A 494 8.76 -2.52 24.96
C ARG A 494 9.91 -3.38 25.39
N GLN A 495 9.58 -4.51 25.99
CA GLN A 495 10.54 -5.52 26.42
C GLN A 495 10.00 -6.90 26.09
N ASN A 496 10.87 -7.83 25.72
CA ASN A 496 10.50 -9.23 25.55
C ASN A 496 11.55 -10.13 26.22
N ILE A 497 11.07 -11.19 26.86
CA ILE A 497 11.87 -12.31 27.31
C ILE A 497 11.42 -13.52 26.50
N THR A 498 12.30 -14.05 25.68
CA THR A 498 12.01 -15.13 24.73
C THR A 498 12.78 -16.38 25.14
N TRP A 499 12.07 -17.49 25.28
CA TRP A 499 12.66 -18.82 25.33
C TRP A 499 12.15 -19.62 24.13
N TYR A 500 13.04 -19.91 23.20
CA TYR A 500 12.74 -20.66 21.98
C TYR A 500 13.55 -21.95 21.94
N ASN A 501 12.92 -23.06 21.50
CA ASN A 501 13.55 -24.36 21.36
C ASN A 501 13.11 -25.00 20.05
N HIS A 502 14.07 -25.56 19.36
CA HIS A 502 13.89 -26.41 18.18
C HIS A 502 14.54 -27.75 18.44
N TYR A 503 13.77 -28.81 18.35
CA TYR A 503 14.21 -30.18 18.48
C TYR A 503 13.99 -30.94 17.20
N GLY A 504 15.04 -31.60 16.70
CA GLY A 504 15.02 -32.49 15.55
C GLY A 504 15.34 -33.94 15.96
N LEU A 505 14.58 -34.88 15.43
CA LEU A 505 14.82 -36.32 15.61
C LEU A 505 14.97 -36.98 14.24
N LEU A 506 16.13 -37.68 14.02
CA LEU A 506 16.43 -38.43 12.78
C LEU A 506 16.42 -37.57 11.50
N ASP A 507 16.50 -36.26 11.60
CA ASP A 507 16.25 -35.29 10.51
C ASP A 507 14.92 -35.52 9.78
N ARG A 508 13.90 -36.02 10.50
CA ARG A 508 12.56 -36.29 9.94
C ARG A 508 11.44 -35.64 10.74
N TYR A 509 11.57 -35.60 12.07
CA TYR A 509 10.57 -35.07 12.98
C TYR A 509 11.15 -33.84 13.65
N PHE A 510 10.45 -32.71 13.54
CA PHE A 510 10.86 -31.46 14.14
C PHE A 510 9.75 -30.94 15.04
N LEU A 511 10.14 -30.38 16.17
CA LEU A 511 9.23 -29.79 17.15
C LEU A 511 9.83 -28.47 17.62
N ASP A 512 9.06 -27.40 17.50
CA ASP A 512 9.40 -26.10 18.06
C ASP A 512 8.45 -25.75 19.20
N PHE A 513 9.01 -25.07 20.17
CA PHE A 513 8.29 -24.53 21.31
C PHE A 513 8.86 -23.16 21.65
N ALA A 514 8.00 -22.14 21.77
CA ALA A 514 8.39 -20.83 22.23
C ALA A 514 7.49 -20.29 23.32
N LEU A 515 8.10 -19.65 24.30
CA LEU A 515 7.45 -18.83 25.32
C LEU A 515 8.02 -17.42 25.19
N VAL A 516 7.15 -16.45 24.93
CA VAL A 516 7.56 -15.06 24.83
C VAL A 516 6.72 -14.24 25.81
N GLU A 517 7.38 -13.72 26.84
CA GLU A 517 6.79 -12.79 27.80
C GLU A 517 7.08 -11.37 27.31
N SER A 518 6.05 -10.61 26.97
CA SER A 518 6.15 -9.26 26.43
C SER A 518 5.60 -8.22 27.38
N GLY A 519 6.28 -7.08 27.50
CA GLY A 519 5.86 -5.93 28.31
C GLY A 519 5.83 -4.64 27.50
N SER A 520 4.81 -3.77 27.73
CA SER A 520 4.63 -2.49 27.07
C SER A 520 4.12 -1.42 28.04
N ASN A 521 4.63 -0.19 27.91
CA ASN A 521 4.12 0.94 28.69
C ASN A 521 2.78 1.50 28.15
N ARG A 522 2.29 1.02 27.01
CA ARG A 522 0.96 1.39 26.50
C ARG A 522 -0.18 0.86 27.36
N LEU A 523 0.08 -0.18 28.12
CA LEU A 523 -0.89 -0.86 28.96
C LEU A 523 -0.81 -0.43 30.42
N ALA A 524 -1.90 -0.61 31.17
CA ALA A 524 -2.00 -0.17 32.56
C ALA A 524 -0.96 -0.82 33.48
N PRO A 525 -0.50 -0.14 34.54
CA PRO A 525 0.27 -0.77 35.58
C PRO A 525 -0.45 -2.01 36.13
N GLY A 526 0.26 -3.15 36.21
CA GLY A 526 -0.34 -4.44 36.57
C GLY A 526 -0.80 -5.31 35.42
N SER A 527 -1.01 -4.73 34.23
CA SER A 527 -1.42 -5.44 33.00
C SER A 527 -0.42 -5.27 31.84
N LYS A 528 0.81 -4.84 32.13
CA LYS A 528 1.84 -4.56 31.12
C LYS A 528 2.41 -5.80 30.46
N TRP A 529 2.42 -6.93 31.16
CA TRP A 529 3.09 -8.15 30.75
C TRP A 529 2.09 -9.23 30.33
N ALA A 530 2.42 -9.94 29.25
CA ALA A 530 1.63 -11.06 28.78
C ALA A 530 2.46 -12.13 28.09
N LEU A 531 2.10 -13.38 28.37
CA LEU A 531 2.75 -14.56 27.83
C LEU A 531 2.13 -14.98 26.49
N SER A 532 2.98 -15.21 25.52
CA SER A 532 2.65 -15.70 24.17
C SER A 532 3.27 -17.11 23.96
N PRO A 533 2.56 -18.18 24.28
CA PRO A 533 3.02 -19.56 24.07
C PRO A 533 2.74 -20.02 22.64
N THR A 534 3.71 -20.71 22.02
CA THR A 534 3.54 -21.35 20.71
C THR A 534 4.15 -22.74 20.67
N VAL A 535 3.55 -23.61 19.87
CA VAL A 535 4.05 -24.95 19.56
C VAL A 535 3.86 -25.24 18.09
N SER A 536 4.84 -25.89 17.46
CA SER A 536 4.72 -26.33 16.07
C SER A 536 5.52 -27.60 15.83
N ALA A 537 5.09 -28.36 14.84
CA ALA A 537 5.72 -29.61 14.46
C ALA A 537 5.82 -29.73 12.94
N ALA A 538 6.85 -30.46 12.48
CA ALA A 538 7.00 -30.84 11.10
C ALA A 538 7.45 -32.31 10.98
N TRP A 539 6.97 -32.95 9.92
CA TRP A 539 7.31 -34.33 9.58
C TRP A 539 7.73 -34.41 8.13
N VAL A 540 8.98 -34.80 7.87
CA VAL A 540 9.54 -35.02 6.53
C VAL A 540 9.22 -36.43 6.08
N LEU A 541 8.06 -36.62 5.46
CA LEU A 541 7.57 -37.92 5.00
C LEU A 541 8.47 -38.53 3.93
N SER A 542 9.04 -37.73 3.04
CA SER A 542 9.92 -38.22 1.97
C SER A 542 11.14 -38.98 2.46
N LYS A 543 11.54 -38.80 3.74
CA LYS A 543 12.63 -39.57 4.37
C LYS A 543 12.19 -40.87 5.01
N GLU A 544 10.89 -41.21 5.00
CA GLU A 544 10.40 -42.42 5.57
C GLU A 544 10.66 -43.64 4.67
N GLY A 545 10.79 -44.81 5.29
CA GLY A 545 11.06 -46.05 4.61
C GLY A 545 10.03 -46.43 3.53
N PHE A 546 8.76 -46.14 3.77
CA PHE A 546 7.65 -46.42 2.85
C PHE A 546 7.61 -45.48 1.65
N MET A 547 8.28 -44.33 1.69
CA MET A 547 8.38 -43.34 0.58
C MET A 547 9.54 -43.61 -0.38
N LYS A 548 10.46 -44.50 -0.06
CA LYS A 548 11.67 -44.75 -0.85
C LYS A 548 11.45 -45.11 -2.33
N ASN A 549 10.30 -45.67 -2.64
CA ASN A 549 9.96 -46.12 -4.00
C ASN A 549 9.06 -45.10 -4.75
N VAL A 550 8.79 -43.91 -4.17
CA VAL A 550 7.98 -42.86 -4.77
C VAL A 550 8.88 -41.89 -5.54
N ASN A 551 9.23 -42.26 -6.77
CA ASN A 551 10.26 -41.56 -7.57
C ASN A 551 9.80 -40.21 -8.18
N TRP A 552 8.51 -39.88 -8.12
CA TRP A 552 7.99 -38.63 -8.65
C TRP A 552 7.92 -37.52 -7.59
N MET A 553 8.23 -37.87 -6.34
CA MET A 553 8.20 -36.96 -5.19
C MET A 553 9.57 -36.91 -4.54
N ASP A 554 10.29 -35.83 -4.80
CA ASP A 554 11.68 -35.64 -4.32
C ASP A 554 11.72 -35.18 -2.87
N PHE A 555 10.70 -34.42 -2.45
CA PHE A 555 10.56 -33.88 -1.11
C PHE A 555 9.08 -33.80 -0.73
N LEU A 556 8.75 -34.18 0.49
CA LEU A 556 7.42 -34.00 1.09
C LEU A 556 7.55 -33.82 2.57
N LYS A 557 6.98 -32.71 3.05
CA LYS A 557 6.92 -32.35 4.47
C LYS A 557 5.52 -31.88 4.83
N LEU A 558 5.02 -32.38 5.96
CA LEU A 558 3.82 -31.85 6.63
C LEU A 558 4.25 -30.99 7.80
N ARG A 559 3.49 -29.94 8.08
CA ARG A 559 3.71 -29.08 9.24
C ARG A 559 2.40 -28.58 9.83
N ALA A 560 2.42 -28.33 11.14
CA ALA A 560 1.30 -27.72 11.84
C ALA A 560 1.82 -26.84 12.98
N SER A 561 1.14 -25.75 13.25
CA SER A 561 1.46 -24.84 14.32
C SER A 561 0.19 -24.32 15.02
N TYR A 562 0.31 -24.10 16.32
CA TYR A 562 -0.69 -23.40 17.13
C TYR A 562 0.01 -22.48 18.11
N GLY A 563 -0.54 -21.29 18.32
CA GLY A 563 -0.02 -20.38 19.33
C GLY A 563 -0.95 -19.22 19.60
N ILE A 564 -0.70 -18.56 20.72
CA ILE A 564 -1.38 -17.35 21.13
C ILE A 564 -0.35 -16.23 21.14
N ILE A 565 -0.58 -15.18 20.35
CA ILE A 565 0.24 -13.99 20.36
C ILE A 565 -0.59 -12.87 20.99
N GLN A 566 -0.07 -12.29 22.04
CA GLN A 566 -0.65 -11.10 22.64
C GLN A 566 -0.17 -9.86 21.88
N THR A 567 -0.97 -8.79 21.89
CA THR A 567 -0.57 -7.53 21.25
C THR A 567 -1.00 -6.31 22.09
N ASP A 568 -0.23 -5.23 21.96
CA ASP A 568 -0.52 -3.93 22.58
C ASP A 568 -1.06 -2.91 21.54
N ILE A 569 -1.67 -3.39 20.45
CA ILE A 569 -2.37 -2.54 19.48
C ILE A 569 -3.56 -1.90 20.18
N LEU A 570 -3.65 -0.58 20.09
CA LEU A 570 -4.74 0.22 20.64
C LEU A 570 -5.44 0.96 19.49
N PRO A 571 -6.75 1.23 19.60
CA PRO A 571 -7.50 1.96 18.60
C PRO A 571 -6.89 3.35 18.34
N GLU A 572 -7.02 3.85 17.12
CA GLU A 572 -6.69 5.23 16.73
C GLU A 572 -5.27 5.68 17.13
N SER A 573 -4.31 4.75 17.22
CA SER A 573 -2.96 5.03 17.76
C SER A 573 -2.98 5.60 19.18
N GLY A 574 -4.06 5.37 19.94
CA GLY A 574 -4.32 5.94 21.24
C GLY A 574 -3.27 5.57 22.29
N TRP A 575 -3.23 6.36 23.33
CA TRP A 575 -2.25 6.29 24.39
C TRP A 575 -2.94 6.35 25.74
N MET A 576 -2.44 5.56 26.69
CA MET A 576 -2.88 5.62 28.10
C MET A 576 -4.41 5.55 28.30
N TYR A 577 -5.11 4.63 27.60
CA TYR A 577 -6.55 4.46 27.74
C TYR A 577 -7.03 4.15 29.17
N TYR A 578 -6.11 3.70 30.04
CA TYR A 578 -6.36 3.48 31.47
C TYR A 578 -6.41 4.77 32.30
N MET A 579 -6.17 5.95 31.67
CA MET A 579 -6.27 7.26 32.29
C MET A 579 -7.43 8.06 31.69
N GLN A 580 -8.05 8.90 32.48
CA GLN A 580 -9.01 9.89 31.99
C GLN A 580 -8.31 10.90 31.08
N GLN A 581 -8.93 11.21 29.98
CA GLN A 581 -8.44 12.23 29.04
C GLN A 581 -9.24 13.51 29.21
N TYR A 582 -8.53 14.64 29.29
CA TYR A 582 -9.12 15.97 29.37
C TYR A 582 -8.73 16.78 28.16
N GLN A 583 -9.71 17.47 27.57
CA GLN A 583 -9.49 18.51 26.56
C GLN A 583 -9.41 19.88 27.22
N THR A 584 -8.40 20.66 26.83
CA THR A 584 -8.20 22.03 27.35
C THR A 584 -8.67 23.11 26.38
N THR A 585 -9.06 22.72 25.16
CA THR A 585 -9.47 23.60 24.07
C THR A 585 -10.95 23.37 23.69
N GLY A 586 -11.79 23.03 24.65
CA GLY A 586 -13.23 22.90 24.45
C GLY A 586 -13.90 24.21 24.06
N GLY A 587 -15.12 24.10 23.52
CA GLY A 587 -15.90 25.24 23.08
C GLY A 587 -15.98 26.34 24.16
N THR A 588 -15.98 27.57 23.72
CA THR A 588 -16.02 28.74 24.57
C THR A 588 -17.40 28.93 25.17
N TYR A 589 -17.46 29.25 26.45
CA TYR A 589 -18.70 29.59 27.10
C TYR A 589 -18.88 31.11 27.08
N PRO A 590 -19.96 31.65 26.45
CA PRO A 590 -20.20 33.09 26.43
C PRO A 590 -20.76 33.49 27.80
N PHE A 591 -20.02 34.27 28.59
CA PHE A 591 -20.46 34.83 29.87
C PHE A 591 -21.21 36.13 29.70
N ASN A 592 -21.28 36.70 28.50
CA ASN A 592 -22.03 37.93 28.25
C ASN A 592 -22.81 37.88 26.91
N SER A 593 -23.73 38.82 26.74
CA SER A 593 -24.58 38.94 25.55
C SER A 593 -23.85 39.33 24.26
N GLY A 594 -22.54 39.52 24.29
CA GLY A 594 -21.74 39.99 23.17
C GLY A 594 -21.03 38.89 22.35
N PHE A 595 -21.30 37.63 22.59
CA PHE A 595 -20.71 36.47 21.86
C PHE A 595 -19.18 36.45 21.82
N GLN A 596 -18.49 37.19 22.68
CA GLN A 596 -17.03 37.03 22.81
C GLN A 596 -16.74 35.88 23.75
N SER A 597 -15.96 34.95 23.19
CA SER A 597 -15.56 33.73 23.85
C SER A 597 -14.28 33.96 24.63
N ASP A 598 -14.36 34.24 25.91
CA ASP A 598 -13.20 34.65 26.69
C ASP A 598 -12.48 33.50 27.40
N PHE A 599 -13.09 32.31 27.51
CA PHE A 599 -12.46 31.20 28.24
C PHE A 599 -12.66 29.85 27.55
N GLY A 600 -11.54 29.21 27.21
CA GLY A 600 -11.52 27.80 26.82
C GLY A 600 -11.96 26.91 27.97
N ARG A 601 -12.87 26.01 27.70
CA ARG A 601 -13.38 25.06 28.70
C ARG A 601 -12.49 23.83 28.75
N THR A 602 -12.02 23.47 29.95
CA THR A 602 -11.47 22.13 30.21
C THR A 602 -12.63 21.20 30.55
N TYR A 603 -12.72 20.08 29.86
CA TYR A 603 -13.74 19.07 30.12
C TYR A 603 -13.15 17.66 30.00
N LEU A 604 -13.80 16.70 30.61
CA LEU A 604 -13.48 15.29 30.48
C LEU A 604 -13.87 14.86 29.06
N ASP A 605 -12.89 14.45 28.28
CA ASP A 605 -13.05 14.05 26.89
C ASP A 605 -13.42 12.58 26.79
N ARG A 606 -12.68 11.73 27.50
CA ARG A 606 -12.88 10.29 27.49
C ARG A 606 -12.75 9.71 28.91
N MET A 607 -13.64 8.78 29.22
CA MET A 607 -13.57 8.00 30.45
C MET A 607 -12.38 7.04 30.42
N ALA A 608 -11.76 6.80 31.59
CA ALA A 608 -10.73 5.80 31.72
C ALA A 608 -11.30 4.39 31.48
N THR A 609 -10.56 3.56 30.76
CA THR A 609 -10.89 2.15 30.61
C THR A 609 -10.41 1.38 31.83
N THR A 610 -11.32 0.66 32.48
CA THR A 610 -11.01 -0.25 33.60
C THR A 610 -10.92 -1.69 33.06
N GLY A 611 -10.04 -2.52 33.63
CA GLY A 611 -9.94 -3.93 33.22
C GLY A 611 -9.23 -4.15 31.88
N LEU A 612 -8.28 -3.29 31.53
CA LEU A 612 -7.43 -3.40 30.35
C LEU A 612 -6.79 -4.78 30.22
N THR A 613 -7.18 -5.52 29.21
CA THR A 613 -6.56 -6.79 28.82
C THR A 613 -5.84 -6.66 27.48
N HIS A 614 -4.93 -7.60 27.18
CA HIS A 614 -4.27 -7.65 25.89
C HIS A 614 -5.22 -8.18 24.82
N GLU A 615 -5.17 -7.62 23.63
CA GLU A 615 -5.74 -8.27 22.46
C GLU A 615 -4.97 -9.56 22.19
N LYS A 616 -5.66 -10.65 21.87
CA LYS A 616 -5.12 -11.99 21.67
C LYS A 616 -5.35 -12.48 20.25
N ALA A 617 -4.28 -12.95 19.59
CA ALA A 617 -4.34 -13.67 18.32
C ALA A 617 -4.09 -15.17 18.56
N ALA A 618 -5.13 -15.99 18.65
CA ALA A 618 -5.01 -17.44 18.64
C ALA A 618 -4.95 -17.92 17.19
N LYS A 619 -3.78 -18.44 16.78
CA LYS A 619 -3.48 -18.81 15.38
C LYS A 619 -3.27 -20.32 15.28
N PHE A 620 -3.95 -20.94 14.33
CA PHE A 620 -3.73 -22.31 13.87
C PHE A 620 -3.32 -22.30 12.40
N ASN A 621 -2.32 -23.11 12.04
CA ASN A 621 -1.88 -23.32 10.67
C ASN A 621 -1.56 -24.79 10.44
N ALA A 622 -1.93 -25.33 9.29
CA ALA A 622 -1.49 -26.62 8.79
C ALA A 622 -1.05 -26.49 7.34
N GLY A 623 0.08 -27.08 6.99
CA GLY A 623 0.68 -26.90 5.67
C GLY A 623 1.44 -28.10 5.16
N VAL A 624 1.70 -28.05 3.86
CA VAL A 624 2.47 -29.03 3.10
C VAL A 624 3.51 -28.30 2.28
N ASP A 625 4.74 -28.79 2.30
CA ASP A 625 5.80 -28.40 1.37
C ASP A 625 6.24 -29.62 0.58
N ALA A 626 6.36 -29.52 -0.75
CA ALA A 626 6.75 -30.62 -1.60
C ALA A 626 7.59 -30.16 -2.79
N THR A 627 8.46 -31.03 -3.30
CA THR A 627 9.07 -30.94 -4.63
C THR A 627 8.68 -32.17 -5.43
N LEU A 628 8.07 -31.99 -6.59
CA LEU A 628 7.48 -33.01 -7.42
C LEU A 628 8.17 -33.01 -8.80
N PHE A 629 8.23 -34.18 -9.43
CA PHE A 629 8.67 -34.34 -10.83
C PHE A 629 10.05 -33.73 -11.16
N GLY A 630 10.95 -33.66 -10.17
CA GLY A 630 12.30 -33.16 -10.34
C GLY A 630 12.38 -31.66 -10.64
N GLY A 631 11.47 -30.83 -10.09
CA GLY A 631 11.56 -29.39 -10.25
C GLY A 631 10.30 -28.55 -10.04
N LEU A 632 9.17 -29.15 -9.67
CA LEU A 632 7.94 -28.45 -9.30
C LEU A 632 7.89 -28.32 -7.78
N ASP A 633 8.18 -27.16 -7.28
CA ASP A 633 8.07 -26.81 -5.87
C ASP A 633 6.63 -26.38 -5.58
N PHE A 634 6.05 -26.95 -4.53
CA PHE A 634 4.68 -26.72 -4.10
C PHE A 634 4.63 -26.42 -2.61
N SER A 635 3.84 -25.43 -2.24
CA SER A 635 3.49 -25.17 -0.84
C SER A 635 2.00 -24.88 -0.74
N PHE A 636 1.37 -25.42 0.30
CA PHE A 636 -0.03 -25.17 0.61
C PHE A 636 -0.17 -24.96 2.12
N ASP A 637 -0.93 -23.94 2.52
CA ASP A 637 -1.27 -23.62 3.89
C ASP A 637 -2.76 -23.39 4.04
N GLY A 638 -3.39 -24.06 5.02
CA GLY A 638 -4.69 -23.70 5.53
C GLY A 638 -4.55 -23.10 6.93
N PHE A 639 -5.25 -22.01 7.21
CA PHE A 639 -5.15 -21.34 8.49
C PHE A 639 -6.50 -20.90 9.04
N TYR A 640 -6.55 -20.78 10.36
CA TYR A 640 -7.63 -20.16 11.11
C TYR A 640 -7.05 -19.33 12.24
N GLN A 641 -7.60 -18.15 12.45
CA GLN A 641 -7.21 -17.27 13.54
C GLN A 641 -8.46 -16.71 14.22
N ARG A 642 -8.45 -16.66 15.53
CA ARG A 642 -9.38 -15.86 16.33
C ARG A 642 -8.65 -14.73 17.02
N ARG A 643 -9.07 -13.51 16.72
CA ARG A 643 -8.74 -12.34 17.51
C ARG A 643 -9.82 -12.14 18.57
N SER A 644 -9.41 -11.95 19.80
CA SER A 644 -10.30 -11.66 20.93
C SER A 644 -9.72 -10.57 21.81
N ASN A 645 -10.56 -10.02 22.68
CA ASN A 645 -10.23 -8.84 23.47
C ASN A 645 -9.82 -7.66 22.57
N ILE A 646 -10.40 -7.53 21.39
CA ILE A 646 -10.18 -6.38 20.53
C ILE A 646 -10.86 -5.18 21.16
N TRP A 647 -10.14 -4.09 21.23
CA TRP A 647 -10.62 -2.84 21.77
C TRP A 647 -11.68 -2.22 20.88
N VAL A 648 -12.90 -2.09 21.40
CA VAL A 648 -14.04 -1.50 20.71
C VAL A 648 -14.60 -0.34 21.52
N SER A 649 -15.11 0.68 20.84
CA SER A 649 -15.84 1.76 21.49
C SER A 649 -17.14 1.22 22.07
N THR A 650 -17.42 1.52 23.33
CA THR A 650 -18.65 1.11 24.02
C THR A 650 -19.76 2.15 23.92
N ALA A 651 -19.75 2.99 22.91
CA ALA A 651 -20.78 4.01 22.66
C ALA A 651 -22.21 3.44 22.58
N GLY A 652 -22.37 2.16 22.25
CA GLY A 652 -23.66 1.46 22.31
C GLY A 652 -24.15 1.13 23.71
N LYS A 653 -23.26 1.10 24.73
CA LYS A 653 -23.57 0.81 26.13
C LYS A 653 -23.79 2.07 26.97
N TYR A 654 -23.16 3.18 26.60
CA TYR A 654 -23.21 4.42 27.36
C TYR A 654 -24.05 5.47 26.63
N SER A 655 -24.89 6.18 27.38
CA SER A 655 -25.71 7.29 26.83
C SER A 655 -24.84 8.50 26.51
N SER A 656 -25.08 9.13 25.38
CA SER A 656 -24.49 10.43 25.02
C SER A 656 -24.82 11.57 25.99
N GLU A 657 -25.84 11.39 26.82
CA GLU A 657 -26.19 12.33 27.91
C GLU A 657 -25.09 12.48 28.96
N LEU A 658 -24.20 11.54 29.07
CA LEU A 658 -23.02 11.64 29.94
C LEU A 658 -22.07 12.80 29.55
N GLY A 659 -22.16 13.27 28.30
CA GLY A 659 -21.37 14.39 27.79
C GLY A 659 -19.87 14.13 27.72
N VAL A 660 -19.45 12.84 27.74
CA VAL A 660 -18.07 12.37 27.62
C VAL A 660 -18.04 11.18 26.68
N ASP A 661 -16.91 10.97 26.02
CA ASP A 661 -16.73 9.81 25.17
C ASP A 661 -16.70 8.52 26.00
N ALA A 662 -17.37 7.51 25.48
CA ALA A 662 -17.40 6.20 26.10
C ALA A 662 -16.00 5.59 26.15
N PRO A 663 -15.68 4.78 27.19
CA PRO A 663 -14.42 4.08 27.25
C PRO A 663 -14.33 3.02 26.14
N TYR A 664 -13.12 2.57 25.85
CA TYR A 664 -12.91 1.38 25.04
C TYR A 664 -12.90 0.13 25.93
N GLU A 665 -13.51 -0.95 25.48
CA GLU A 665 -13.49 -2.25 26.17
C GLU A 665 -12.97 -3.36 25.25
N GLY A 666 -12.38 -4.41 25.83
CA GLY A 666 -11.79 -5.52 25.08
C GLY A 666 -12.81 -6.60 24.71
N ASP A 667 -13.95 -6.21 24.14
CA ASP A 667 -15.08 -7.11 23.86
C ASP A 667 -15.15 -7.58 22.40
N GLY A 668 -14.32 -7.00 21.53
CA GLY A 668 -14.35 -7.37 20.11
C GLY A 668 -13.78 -8.76 19.83
N ILE A 669 -14.44 -9.52 18.96
CA ILE A 669 -13.99 -10.82 18.46
C ILE A 669 -14.11 -10.85 16.94
N VAL A 670 -13.00 -11.19 16.27
CA VAL A 670 -12.93 -11.41 14.83
C VAL A 670 -12.35 -12.80 14.55
N ASP A 671 -13.05 -13.57 13.73
CA ASP A 671 -12.51 -14.80 13.15
C ASP A 671 -12.00 -14.52 11.74
N SER A 672 -10.81 -15.04 11.41
CA SER A 672 -10.27 -15.02 10.05
C SER A 672 -9.75 -16.39 9.65
N TRP A 673 -9.97 -16.76 8.39
CA TRP A 673 -9.54 -18.04 7.84
C TRP A 673 -9.26 -17.93 6.35
N GLY A 674 -8.54 -18.90 5.85
CA GLY A 674 -8.21 -18.95 4.43
C GLY A 674 -7.24 -20.07 4.10
N TRP A 675 -6.79 -20.02 2.87
CA TRP A 675 -5.76 -20.92 2.36
C TRP A 675 -4.88 -20.22 1.34
N GLU A 676 -3.67 -20.71 1.21
CA GLU A 676 -2.61 -20.18 0.36
C GLU A 676 -1.99 -21.33 -0.41
N ALA A 677 -1.77 -21.17 -1.70
CA ALA A 677 -1.08 -22.14 -2.55
C ALA A 677 0.02 -21.44 -3.35
N SER A 678 1.20 -22.06 -3.41
CA SER A 678 2.33 -21.60 -4.20
C SER A 678 2.85 -22.75 -5.06
N LEU A 679 3.12 -22.43 -6.32
CA LEU A 679 3.70 -23.36 -7.33
C LEU A 679 4.86 -22.65 -8.00
N ASP A 680 6.03 -23.28 -8.02
CA ASP A 680 7.22 -22.79 -8.72
C ASP A 680 7.89 -23.91 -9.49
N TYR A 681 8.06 -23.72 -10.79
CA TYR A 681 8.73 -24.68 -11.67
C TYR A 681 9.97 -24.05 -12.28
N ASN A 682 11.13 -24.58 -11.91
CA ASN A 682 12.42 -24.15 -12.39
C ASN A 682 13.12 -25.30 -13.10
N LYS A 683 13.31 -25.20 -14.41
CA LYS A 683 13.95 -26.27 -15.19
C LYS A 683 14.84 -25.73 -16.30
N GLN A 684 15.96 -26.38 -16.47
CA GLN A 684 16.85 -26.19 -17.62
C GLN A 684 16.77 -27.40 -18.54
N VAL A 685 16.54 -27.18 -19.84
CA VAL A 685 16.47 -28.17 -20.88
C VAL A 685 17.41 -27.73 -22.04
N GLY A 686 18.59 -28.29 -22.13
CA GLY A 686 19.60 -27.79 -23.02
C GLY A 686 19.98 -26.33 -22.77
N ASP A 687 19.88 -25.50 -23.78
CA ASP A 687 20.15 -24.05 -23.69
C ASP A 687 18.96 -23.23 -23.15
N TRP A 688 17.81 -23.88 -22.95
CA TRP A 688 16.58 -23.22 -22.46
C TRP A 688 16.50 -23.33 -20.95
N LYS A 689 16.19 -22.19 -20.30
CA LYS A 689 15.83 -22.13 -18.88
C LYS A 689 14.40 -21.63 -18.76
N PHE A 690 13.61 -22.33 -17.97
CA PHE A 690 12.22 -21.99 -17.66
C PHE A 690 12.09 -21.69 -16.18
N ASN A 691 11.40 -20.60 -15.86
CA ASN A 691 11.02 -20.22 -14.50
C ASN A 691 9.56 -19.79 -14.54
N VAL A 692 8.66 -20.63 -14.06
CA VAL A 692 7.22 -20.39 -14.08
C VAL A 692 6.68 -20.61 -12.70
N GLY A 693 5.92 -19.69 -12.18
CA GLY A 693 5.28 -19.83 -10.87
C GLY A 693 3.96 -19.11 -10.75
N ALA A 694 3.21 -19.51 -9.76
CA ALA A 694 1.95 -18.91 -9.41
C ALA A 694 1.70 -19.01 -7.90
N ASN A 695 1.14 -17.96 -7.31
CA ASN A 695 0.56 -17.97 -5.99
C ASN A 695 -0.92 -17.67 -6.10
N PHE A 696 -1.72 -18.34 -5.30
CA PHE A 696 -3.14 -18.06 -5.18
C PHE A 696 -3.54 -18.14 -3.72
N ASP A 697 -4.15 -17.08 -3.23
CA ASP A 697 -4.49 -16.90 -1.83
C ASP A 697 -5.96 -16.51 -1.70
N TYR A 698 -6.64 -17.10 -0.71
CA TYR A 698 -8.01 -16.77 -0.34
C TYR A 698 -8.08 -16.44 1.15
N TYR A 699 -8.68 -15.32 1.48
CA TYR A 699 -8.82 -14.81 2.84
C TYR A 699 -10.25 -14.39 3.12
N ARG A 700 -10.70 -14.60 4.34
CA ARG A 700 -11.96 -14.07 4.81
C ARG A 700 -11.91 -13.79 6.29
N SER A 701 -12.54 -12.68 6.70
CA SER A 701 -12.76 -12.34 8.11
C SER A 701 -14.24 -12.21 8.40
N GLN A 702 -14.61 -12.39 9.66
CA GLN A 702 -15.97 -12.19 10.15
C GLN A 702 -15.93 -11.61 11.56
N ILE A 703 -16.67 -10.53 11.76
CA ILE A 703 -16.90 -9.93 13.07
C ILE A 703 -17.84 -10.88 13.82
N LYS A 704 -17.38 -11.44 14.93
CA LYS A 704 -18.17 -12.34 15.78
C LYS A 704 -18.85 -11.60 16.91
N GLU A 705 -18.16 -10.62 17.46
CA GLU A 705 -18.61 -9.82 18.56
C GLU A 705 -18.00 -8.42 18.50
N GLN A 706 -18.77 -7.43 18.81
CA GLN A 706 -18.39 -6.03 19.01
C GLN A 706 -19.51 -5.35 19.76
N ASP A 707 -19.24 -4.24 20.45
CA ASP A 707 -20.25 -3.48 21.18
C ASP A 707 -21.16 -2.68 20.22
N GLU A 708 -21.92 -3.41 19.41
CA GLU A 708 -22.85 -2.82 18.47
C GLU A 708 -24.13 -2.38 19.18
N ALA A 709 -24.52 -1.11 18.99
CA ALA A 709 -25.80 -0.65 19.50
C ALA A 709 -26.95 -1.49 18.93
N PRO A 710 -28.01 -1.74 19.71
CA PRO A 710 -29.18 -2.47 19.20
C PRO A 710 -29.73 -1.81 17.93
N VAL A 711 -29.82 -2.56 16.86
CA VAL A 711 -30.36 -2.11 15.57
C VAL A 711 -31.84 -2.48 15.46
N LEU A 712 -32.60 -1.61 14.79
CA LEU A 712 -34.06 -1.83 14.63
C LEU A 712 -34.34 -2.97 13.65
N TYR A 713 -33.51 -3.12 12.61
CA TYR A 713 -33.66 -4.12 11.55
C TYR A 713 -32.35 -4.89 11.35
N ASP A 714 -32.42 -6.17 11.06
CA ASP A 714 -31.26 -7.04 10.92
C ASP A 714 -30.32 -6.66 9.75
N ASN A 715 -30.84 -6.00 8.71
CA ASN A 715 -30.03 -5.53 7.57
C ASN A 715 -29.03 -4.44 7.97
N LEU A 716 -29.25 -3.76 9.09
CA LEU A 716 -28.31 -2.75 9.62
C LEU A 716 -27.17 -3.36 10.44
N ARG A 717 -27.30 -4.62 10.84
CA ARG A 717 -26.32 -5.28 11.70
C ARG A 717 -24.97 -5.42 11.01
N THR A 718 -23.91 -5.02 11.69
CA THR A 718 -22.52 -5.16 11.22
C THR A 718 -21.85 -6.42 11.75
N THR A 719 -22.25 -6.85 12.97
CA THR A 719 -21.82 -8.15 13.54
C THR A 719 -22.30 -9.31 12.64
N GLY A 720 -21.41 -10.26 12.38
CA GLY A 720 -21.65 -11.36 11.45
C GLY A 720 -21.15 -11.11 10.03
N HIS A 721 -20.79 -9.88 9.71
CA HIS A 721 -20.23 -9.48 8.40
C HIS A 721 -18.69 -9.43 8.41
N ARG A 722 -18.10 -9.08 7.27
CA ARG A 722 -16.64 -8.93 7.09
C ARG A 722 -16.13 -7.72 7.84
N VAL A 723 -14.87 -7.75 8.24
CA VAL A 723 -14.18 -6.52 8.63
C VAL A 723 -14.13 -5.57 7.43
N SER A 724 -14.47 -4.30 7.66
CA SER A 724 -14.58 -3.26 6.60
C SER A 724 -15.61 -3.61 5.50
N GLN A 725 -16.70 -4.26 5.87
CA GLN A 725 -17.84 -4.48 4.98
C GLN A 725 -18.45 -3.14 4.55
N LEU A 726 -18.66 -2.98 3.25
CA LEU A 726 -19.36 -1.80 2.73
C LEU A 726 -20.86 -1.89 3.04
N TYR A 727 -21.43 -0.80 3.56
CA TYR A 727 -22.87 -0.62 3.81
C TYR A 727 -23.41 0.51 2.95
N GLY A 728 -24.59 0.33 2.40
CA GLY A 728 -25.25 1.31 1.56
C GLY A 728 -26.61 0.83 1.09
N TYR A 729 -27.22 1.62 0.22
CA TYR A 729 -28.53 1.30 -0.36
C TYR A 729 -28.40 0.43 -1.61
N LYS A 730 -29.39 -0.39 -1.87
CA LYS A 730 -29.48 -1.13 -3.13
C LYS A 730 -30.21 -0.30 -4.17
N ALA A 731 -29.50 0.20 -5.16
CA ALA A 731 -30.12 0.87 -6.32
C ALA A 731 -30.73 -0.18 -7.25
N ILE A 732 -31.98 0.02 -7.66
CA ILE A 732 -32.73 -0.85 -8.55
C ILE A 732 -33.03 -0.22 -9.92
N GLY A 733 -32.47 0.96 -10.17
CA GLY A 733 -32.61 1.72 -11.41
C GLY A 733 -32.84 3.19 -11.18
N PHE A 734 -33.45 3.84 -12.16
CA PHE A 734 -33.80 5.27 -12.11
C PHE A 734 -35.31 5.43 -12.25
N PHE A 735 -35.88 6.46 -11.61
CA PHE A 735 -37.26 6.86 -11.86
C PHE A 735 -37.43 7.34 -13.30
N LYS A 736 -38.48 6.84 -13.99
CA LYS A 736 -38.71 7.17 -15.40
C LYS A 736 -39.42 8.52 -15.57
N ASP A 737 -40.45 8.74 -14.73
CA ASP A 737 -41.32 9.89 -14.78
C ASP A 737 -42.04 10.10 -13.44
N GLU A 738 -42.82 11.16 -13.30
CA GLU A 738 -43.61 11.50 -12.10
C GLU A 738 -44.65 10.41 -11.75
N ALA A 739 -45.16 9.68 -12.75
CA ALA A 739 -46.08 8.59 -12.52
C ALA A 739 -45.42 7.40 -11.86
N ASP A 740 -44.17 7.08 -12.27
CA ASP A 740 -43.35 6.03 -11.65
C ASP A 740 -42.96 6.41 -10.21
N ILE A 741 -42.66 7.69 -9.94
CA ILE A 741 -42.40 8.19 -8.59
C ILE A 741 -43.65 8.05 -7.69
N ALA A 742 -44.80 8.52 -8.18
CA ALA A 742 -46.05 8.48 -7.43
C ALA A 742 -46.55 7.04 -7.16
N ALA A 743 -46.17 6.08 -8.05
CA ALA A 743 -46.55 4.68 -7.91
C ALA A 743 -45.59 3.88 -7.01
N TYR A 744 -44.43 4.44 -6.67
CA TYR A 744 -43.42 3.79 -5.85
C TYR A 744 -43.53 4.19 -4.37
N LYS A 745 -42.81 3.49 -3.50
CA LYS A 745 -42.68 3.75 -2.09
C LYS A 745 -42.02 5.11 -1.85
N PRO A 746 -42.42 5.90 -0.86
CA PRO A 746 -41.79 7.19 -0.55
C PRO A 746 -40.29 6.97 -0.26
N GLN A 747 -39.43 7.76 -0.92
CA GLN A 747 -37.98 7.83 -0.62
C GLN A 747 -37.70 9.08 0.23
N LEU A 748 -37.28 8.86 1.51
CA LEU A 748 -37.08 9.89 2.52
C LEU A 748 -35.60 10.13 2.80
N LEU A 749 -34.80 10.28 1.74
CA LEU A 749 -33.34 10.36 1.80
C LEU A 749 -32.82 11.81 1.71
N GLY A 750 -33.64 12.80 2.09
CA GLY A 750 -33.22 14.20 2.22
C GLY A 750 -33.46 15.08 0.98
N SER A 751 -33.85 14.50 -0.16
CA SER A 751 -34.33 15.23 -1.35
C SER A 751 -35.55 14.55 -1.91
N THR A 752 -36.49 15.31 -2.45
CA THR A 752 -37.65 14.76 -3.19
C THR A 752 -37.14 14.13 -4.49
N PRO A 753 -37.48 12.87 -4.76
CA PRO A 753 -37.07 12.21 -6.01
C PRO A 753 -37.68 12.90 -7.24
N ARG A 754 -36.92 12.90 -8.33
CA ARG A 754 -37.30 13.43 -9.64
C ARG A 754 -37.07 12.37 -10.71
N PRO A 755 -37.64 12.51 -11.92
CA PRO A 755 -37.31 11.66 -13.04
C PRO A 755 -35.79 11.62 -13.30
N GLY A 756 -35.25 10.42 -13.44
CA GLY A 756 -33.81 10.23 -13.58
C GLY A 756 -33.02 10.12 -12.28
N ASP A 757 -33.65 10.30 -11.12
CA ASP A 757 -33.02 10.03 -9.83
C ASP A 757 -32.97 8.53 -9.53
N ILE A 758 -32.06 8.13 -8.66
CA ILE A 758 -31.87 6.73 -8.26
C ILE A 758 -33.07 6.23 -7.46
N LYS A 759 -33.59 5.07 -7.86
CA LYS A 759 -34.65 4.32 -7.21
C LYS A 759 -34.03 3.22 -6.37
N TYR A 760 -34.44 3.12 -5.10
CA TYR A 760 -33.87 2.17 -4.14
C TYR A 760 -34.84 1.06 -3.73
N GLU A 761 -34.27 -0.09 -3.34
CA GLU A 761 -35.01 -1.22 -2.76
C GLU A 761 -35.40 -0.91 -1.31
N ASP A 762 -36.65 -1.19 -0.94
CA ASP A 762 -37.10 -1.26 0.46
C ASP A 762 -36.64 -2.60 1.04
N VAL A 763 -35.50 -2.55 1.75
CA VAL A 763 -34.79 -3.74 2.23
C VAL A 763 -35.46 -4.31 3.50
N ASN A 764 -35.95 -3.42 4.37
CA ASN A 764 -36.56 -3.81 5.63
C ASN A 764 -38.07 -4.14 5.50
N GLY A 765 -38.71 -3.78 4.37
CA GLY A 765 -40.09 -4.11 4.04
C GLY A 765 -41.14 -3.24 4.76
N ASP A 766 -40.76 -2.08 5.29
CA ASP A 766 -41.68 -1.22 6.07
C ASP A 766 -42.54 -0.30 5.19
N GLY A 767 -42.31 -0.29 3.88
CA GLY A 767 -43.12 0.47 2.90
C GLY A 767 -42.59 1.86 2.58
N GLN A 768 -41.44 2.25 3.07
CA GLN A 768 -40.76 3.50 2.76
C GLN A 768 -39.25 3.24 2.55
N ILE A 769 -38.54 4.20 1.99
CA ILE A 769 -37.08 4.12 1.82
C ILE A 769 -36.44 5.20 2.68
N ASP A 770 -35.71 4.80 3.72
CA ASP A 770 -35.03 5.70 4.64
C ASP A 770 -33.68 5.15 5.13
N THR A 771 -33.15 5.68 6.22
CA THR A 771 -31.85 5.23 6.77
C THR A 771 -31.85 3.78 7.24
N ASN A 772 -33.04 3.18 7.44
CA ASN A 772 -33.21 1.79 7.86
C ASN A 772 -33.08 0.79 6.71
N ASP A 773 -33.01 1.25 5.45
CA ASP A 773 -32.81 0.39 4.27
C ASP A 773 -31.36 0.18 3.90
N LYS A 774 -30.42 0.73 4.66
CA LYS A 774 -29.01 0.42 4.48
C LYS A 774 -28.75 -1.05 4.77
N THR A 775 -27.91 -1.67 3.96
CA THR A 775 -27.55 -3.08 4.12
C THR A 775 -26.12 -3.32 3.68
N ALA A 776 -25.59 -4.49 3.99
CA ALA A 776 -24.30 -4.91 3.49
C ALA A 776 -24.31 -5.04 1.96
N ILE A 777 -23.47 -4.29 1.26
CA ILE A 777 -23.30 -4.34 -0.19
C ILE A 777 -21.84 -4.64 -0.54
N GLY A 778 -21.61 -5.37 -1.63
CA GLY A 778 -20.27 -5.68 -2.11
C GLY A 778 -19.37 -6.42 -1.11
N TYR A 779 -18.09 -6.11 -1.18
CA TYR A 779 -17.02 -6.69 -0.37
C TYR A 779 -16.31 -5.61 0.45
N SER A 780 -15.20 -5.99 1.13
CA SER A 780 -14.33 -5.03 1.80
C SER A 780 -13.79 -3.99 0.82
N THR A 781 -13.69 -2.73 1.26
CA THR A 781 -13.07 -1.64 0.50
C THR A 781 -11.58 -1.46 0.82
N VAL A 782 -11.06 -2.20 1.81
CA VAL A 782 -9.70 -2.06 2.35
C VAL A 782 -8.75 -3.11 1.80
N ALA A 783 -9.16 -4.39 1.82
CA ALA A 783 -8.33 -5.49 1.32
C ALA A 783 -9.18 -6.51 0.53
N PRO A 784 -8.64 -7.09 -0.58
CA PRO A 784 -9.30 -8.13 -1.35
C PRO A 784 -9.36 -9.46 -0.59
N GLU A 785 -10.39 -10.28 -0.83
CA GLU A 785 -10.47 -11.65 -0.31
C GLU A 785 -9.70 -12.66 -1.19
N ILE A 786 -9.51 -12.37 -2.47
CA ILE A 786 -8.74 -13.18 -3.41
C ILE A 786 -7.53 -12.37 -3.87
N TYR A 787 -6.37 -12.98 -3.78
CA TYR A 787 -5.13 -12.38 -4.23
C TYR A 787 -4.27 -13.43 -4.93
N TYR A 788 -3.74 -13.11 -6.10
CA TYR A 788 -2.94 -14.05 -6.87
C TYR A 788 -1.88 -13.34 -7.70
N ASN A 789 -0.82 -14.06 -8.00
CA ASN A 789 0.19 -13.63 -8.94
C ASN A 789 0.65 -14.79 -9.81
N ILE A 790 1.16 -14.45 -10.99
CA ILE A 790 1.73 -15.39 -11.95
C ILE A 790 3.04 -14.78 -12.45
N HIS A 791 4.10 -15.55 -12.46
CA HIS A 791 5.33 -15.16 -13.13
C HIS A 791 5.74 -16.19 -14.19
N LEU A 792 6.27 -15.68 -15.28
CA LEU A 792 6.68 -16.45 -16.45
C LEU A 792 8.07 -15.97 -16.85
N GLY A 793 9.05 -16.86 -16.86
CA GLY A 793 10.42 -16.58 -17.29
C GLY A 793 10.92 -17.63 -18.27
N VAL A 794 11.56 -17.19 -19.35
CA VAL A 794 12.26 -18.04 -20.30
C VAL A 794 13.57 -17.41 -20.72
N GLU A 795 14.66 -18.16 -20.72
CA GLU A 795 15.96 -17.71 -21.24
C GLU A 795 16.52 -18.74 -22.24
N TRP A 796 17.03 -18.26 -23.35
CA TRP A 796 17.73 -19.03 -24.34
C TRP A 796 19.06 -18.36 -24.72
N LYS A 797 20.17 -19.02 -24.46
CA LYS A 797 21.54 -18.53 -24.77
C LYS A 797 21.82 -17.09 -24.33
N GLY A 798 21.27 -16.72 -23.17
CA GLY A 798 21.40 -15.36 -22.58
C GLY A 798 20.35 -14.37 -22.98
N LEU A 799 19.55 -14.60 -24.04
CA LEU A 799 18.37 -13.79 -24.33
C LEU A 799 17.20 -14.31 -23.49
N GLY A 800 16.58 -13.44 -22.70
CA GLY A 800 15.50 -13.83 -21.81
C GLY A 800 14.30 -12.89 -21.86
N LEU A 801 13.16 -13.45 -21.47
CA LEU A 801 11.89 -12.77 -21.25
C LEU A 801 11.37 -13.16 -19.88
N ASP A 802 11.05 -12.19 -19.07
CA ASP A 802 10.36 -12.35 -17.77
C ASP A 802 9.09 -11.51 -17.75
N ALA A 803 8.00 -12.07 -17.24
CA ALA A 803 6.75 -11.35 -17.05
C ALA A 803 6.13 -11.71 -15.69
N MET A 804 5.56 -10.72 -15.00
CA MET A 804 4.87 -10.89 -13.73
C MET A 804 3.51 -10.22 -13.77
N PHE A 805 2.50 -10.97 -13.38
CA PHE A 805 1.12 -10.52 -13.28
C PHE A 805 0.65 -10.58 -11.84
N GLN A 806 -0.23 -9.66 -11.48
CA GLN A 806 -0.91 -9.64 -10.18
C GLN A 806 -2.40 -9.47 -10.42
N GLY A 807 -3.20 -10.19 -9.64
CA GLY A 807 -4.64 -10.05 -9.67
C GLY A 807 -5.26 -10.02 -8.29
N THR A 808 -6.44 -9.42 -8.22
CA THR A 808 -7.29 -9.38 -7.03
C THR A 808 -8.71 -9.78 -7.36
N GLY A 809 -9.48 -10.21 -6.37
CA GLY A 809 -10.90 -10.51 -6.52
C GLY A 809 -11.67 -10.32 -5.23
N ARG A 810 -12.99 -10.22 -5.31
CA ARG A 810 -13.86 -9.93 -4.17
C ARG A 810 -13.42 -8.68 -3.42
N TYR A 811 -13.36 -7.59 -4.13
CA TYR A 811 -12.87 -6.30 -3.66
C TYR A 811 -13.77 -5.20 -4.18
N SER A 812 -14.22 -4.30 -3.33
CA SER A 812 -15.13 -3.22 -3.72
C SER A 812 -14.52 -1.85 -3.51
N GLY A 813 -15.00 -0.87 -4.28
CA GLY A 813 -14.71 0.54 -4.09
C GLY A 813 -15.99 1.37 -4.23
N VAL A 814 -15.93 2.62 -3.82
CA VAL A 814 -17.02 3.59 -3.98
C VAL A 814 -16.46 4.81 -4.67
N LEU A 815 -17.09 5.27 -5.74
CA LEU A 815 -16.74 6.51 -6.41
C LEU A 815 -17.01 7.70 -5.49
N THR A 816 -16.00 8.54 -5.30
CA THR A 816 -16.06 9.74 -4.44
C THR A 816 -15.52 11.00 -5.12
N THR A 817 -14.86 10.87 -6.26
CA THR A 817 -14.31 11.99 -7.04
C THR A 817 -15.45 12.86 -7.57
N LYS A 818 -15.44 14.16 -7.26
CA LYS A 818 -16.54 15.09 -7.55
C LYS A 818 -17.00 15.03 -9.00
N SER A 819 -16.11 15.11 -9.97
CA SER A 819 -16.42 15.08 -11.40
C SER A 819 -17.00 13.77 -11.92
N MET A 820 -16.90 12.67 -11.16
CA MET A 820 -17.38 11.33 -11.49
C MET A 820 -18.53 10.87 -10.61
N TYR A 821 -18.68 11.45 -9.43
CA TYR A 821 -19.66 11.08 -8.42
C TYR A 821 -20.73 12.17 -8.26
N LYS A 822 -20.32 13.43 -8.16
CA LYS A 822 -21.15 14.61 -7.86
C LYS A 822 -20.84 15.76 -8.83
N PRO A 823 -20.92 15.49 -10.17
CA PRO A 823 -20.54 16.50 -11.14
C PRO A 823 -21.48 17.71 -11.12
N LEU A 824 -20.97 18.88 -11.55
CA LEU A 824 -21.69 20.15 -11.66
C LEU A 824 -22.08 20.79 -10.33
N VAL A 825 -22.21 20.01 -9.27
CA VAL A 825 -22.54 20.53 -7.92
C VAL A 825 -21.41 21.42 -7.43
N GLY A 826 -21.77 22.67 -7.02
CA GLY A 826 -20.76 23.67 -6.65
C GLY A 826 -19.91 24.13 -7.84
N ASN A 827 -20.45 24.08 -9.05
CA ASN A 827 -19.80 24.47 -10.30
C ASN A 827 -18.57 23.62 -10.69
N THR A 828 -18.53 22.37 -10.24
CA THR A 828 -17.43 21.46 -10.60
C THR A 828 -17.57 20.97 -12.04
N THR A 829 -16.44 20.50 -12.60
CA THR A 829 -16.44 19.87 -13.93
C THR A 829 -17.18 18.54 -13.91
N ILE A 830 -17.38 17.96 -15.09
CA ILE A 830 -17.96 16.63 -15.30
C ILE A 830 -17.03 15.82 -16.19
N SER A 831 -16.86 14.53 -15.87
CA SER A 831 -16.12 13.62 -16.75
C SER A 831 -16.87 13.36 -18.05
N GLN A 832 -16.12 13.11 -19.13
CA GLN A 832 -16.72 12.77 -20.43
C GLN A 832 -17.55 11.48 -20.33
N TYR A 833 -17.05 10.50 -19.57
CA TYR A 833 -17.74 9.21 -19.41
C TYR A 833 -19.08 9.36 -18.68
N TYR A 834 -19.13 10.17 -17.61
CA TYR A 834 -20.39 10.44 -16.91
C TYR A 834 -21.38 11.11 -17.86
N TYR A 835 -20.95 12.17 -18.56
CA TYR A 835 -21.80 12.90 -19.49
C TYR A 835 -22.38 12.00 -20.59
N ASP A 836 -21.59 11.11 -21.16
CA ASP A 836 -22.00 10.19 -22.24
C ASP A 836 -22.96 9.08 -21.75
N ASN A 837 -22.92 8.74 -20.44
CA ASN A 837 -23.72 7.66 -19.85
C ASN A 837 -24.76 8.14 -18.84
N ARG A 838 -25.04 9.44 -18.76
CA ARG A 838 -26.04 10.02 -17.89
C ARG A 838 -27.46 9.65 -18.34
N TRP A 839 -28.37 9.69 -17.38
CA TRP A 839 -29.80 9.53 -17.66
C TRP A 839 -30.35 10.79 -18.36
N THR A 840 -31.06 10.58 -19.44
CA THR A 840 -32.02 11.51 -20.09
C THR A 840 -33.24 10.69 -20.47
N PRO A 841 -34.39 11.31 -20.82
CA PRO A 841 -35.54 10.57 -21.32
C PRO A 841 -35.22 9.62 -22.47
N GLU A 842 -34.29 9.99 -23.37
CA GLU A 842 -33.85 9.17 -24.49
C GLU A 842 -32.91 8.04 -24.10
N THR A 843 -32.12 8.22 -23.07
CA THR A 843 -31.13 7.23 -22.58
C THR A 843 -31.61 6.43 -21.40
N ALA A 844 -32.82 6.60 -20.92
CA ALA A 844 -33.37 6.00 -19.72
C ALA A 844 -33.17 4.47 -19.62
N ALA A 845 -33.14 3.75 -20.72
CA ALA A 845 -32.96 2.30 -20.79
C ALA A 845 -31.48 1.86 -20.70
N THR A 846 -30.52 2.76 -20.96
CA THR A 846 -29.08 2.44 -21.08
C THR A 846 -28.20 3.26 -20.16
N ALA A 847 -28.76 4.26 -19.47
CA ALA A 847 -28.03 5.12 -18.56
C ALA A 847 -27.33 4.34 -17.47
N LYS A 848 -26.12 4.76 -17.15
CA LYS A 848 -25.33 4.22 -16.05
C LYS A 848 -25.28 5.17 -14.86
N PHE A 849 -25.62 6.44 -15.04
CA PHE A 849 -25.58 7.49 -14.03
C PHE A 849 -26.91 8.24 -13.99
N PRO A 850 -27.29 8.82 -12.84
CA PRO A 850 -28.52 9.58 -12.71
C PRO A 850 -28.56 10.83 -13.59
N ALA A 851 -29.71 11.46 -13.68
CA ALA A 851 -29.90 12.74 -14.33
C ALA A 851 -28.99 13.80 -13.70
N LEU A 852 -28.50 14.74 -14.52
CA LEU A 852 -27.65 15.84 -14.06
C LEU A 852 -28.40 16.75 -13.09
N SER A 853 -27.68 17.25 -12.08
CA SER A 853 -28.17 18.24 -11.12
C SER A 853 -27.06 19.22 -10.77
N SER A 854 -27.38 20.49 -10.63
CA SER A 854 -26.47 21.53 -10.13
C SER A 854 -26.49 21.65 -8.61
N THR A 855 -27.47 21.02 -7.96
CA THR A 855 -27.66 21.02 -6.52
C THR A 855 -27.21 19.71 -5.88
N SER A 856 -26.97 19.74 -4.56
CA SER A 856 -26.63 18.53 -3.81
C SER A 856 -27.88 17.67 -3.58
N ASN A 857 -28.25 16.87 -4.58
CA ASN A 857 -29.37 15.94 -4.48
C ASN A 857 -29.03 14.78 -3.53
N ALA A 858 -29.50 14.85 -2.28
CA ALA A 858 -29.21 13.86 -1.26
C ALA A 858 -29.73 12.46 -1.61
N ASN A 859 -30.79 12.34 -2.42
CA ASN A 859 -31.30 11.04 -2.88
C ASN A 859 -30.24 10.29 -3.70
N ASN A 860 -29.53 10.97 -4.59
CA ASN A 860 -28.56 10.33 -5.51
C ASN A 860 -27.18 10.08 -4.88
N TYR A 861 -26.78 10.93 -3.93
CA TYR A 861 -25.39 10.97 -3.44
C TYR A 861 -25.19 10.25 -2.09
N ASN A 862 -25.98 9.22 -1.82
CA ASN A 862 -25.74 8.26 -0.76
C ASN A 862 -24.88 7.11 -1.26
N THR A 863 -24.14 6.45 -0.37
CA THR A 863 -23.44 5.19 -0.70
C THR A 863 -24.46 4.14 -1.13
N ASN A 864 -24.31 3.62 -2.32
CA ASN A 864 -25.23 2.63 -2.88
C ASN A 864 -24.54 1.74 -3.93
N THR A 865 -25.26 0.76 -4.43
CA THR A 865 -24.73 -0.21 -5.40
C THR A 865 -24.41 0.39 -6.78
N LEU A 866 -24.92 1.57 -7.14
CA LEU A 866 -24.60 2.27 -8.40
C LEU A 866 -23.22 2.93 -8.32
N TRP A 867 -22.90 3.55 -7.19
CA TRP A 867 -21.60 4.18 -6.95
C TRP A 867 -20.53 3.17 -6.49
N MET A 868 -20.95 1.97 -6.08
CA MET A 868 -20.06 0.87 -5.80
C MET A 868 -19.55 0.26 -7.12
N PHE A 869 -18.25 -0.02 -7.17
CA PHE A 869 -17.65 -0.71 -8.30
C PHE A 869 -16.79 -1.89 -7.85
N ASP A 870 -16.57 -2.82 -8.76
CA ASP A 870 -15.64 -3.93 -8.54
C ASP A 870 -14.20 -3.44 -8.72
N ARG A 871 -13.41 -3.50 -7.64
CA ARG A 871 -11.98 -3.17 -7.63
C ARG A 871 -11.09 -4.34 -8.05
N SER A 872 -11.66 -5.45 -8.48
CA SER A 872 -10.89 -6.58 -8.99
C SER A 872 -10.11 -6.16 -10.24
N PHE A 873 -8.88 -6.61 -10.33
CA PHE A 873 -8.03 -6.34 -11.47
C PHE A 873 -7.10 -7.52 -11.78
N PHE A 874 -6.57 -7.53 -13.00
CA PHE A 874 -5.45 -8.34 -13.43
C PHE A 874 -4.46 -7.44 -14.17
N LYS A 875 -3.29 -7.17 -13.54
CA LYS A 875 -2.28 -6.22 -14.03
C LYS A 875 -1.01 -6.93 -14.47
N LEU A 876 -0.43 -6.47 -15.57
CA LEU A 876 0.96 -6.79 -15.94
C LEU A 876 1.88 -5.85 -15.13
N ARG A 877 2.40 -6.35 -14.00
CA ARG A 877 3.25 -5.59 -13.09
C ARG A 877 4.63 -5.33 -13.63
N ASN A 878 5.19 -6.31 -14.32
CA ASN A 878 6.50 -6.20 -14.91
C ASN A 878 6.62 -7.11 -16.13
N ILE A 879 7.29 -6.62 -17.17
CA ILE A 879 7.79 -7.42 -18.26
C ILE A 879 9.23 -6.98 -18.58
N GLU A 880 10.16 -7.90 -18.66
CA GLU A 880 11.56 -7.62 -18.97
C GLU A 880 12.02 -8.46 -20.15
N VAL A 881 12.60 -7.81 -21.15
CA VAL A 881 13.40 -8.47 -22.19
C VAL A 881 14.85 -8.13 -21.91
N TYR A 882 15.71 -9.13 -21.81
CA TYR A 882 17.10 -8.93 -21.43
C TYR A 882 18.07 -9.80 -22.22
N TYR A 883 19.32 -9.36 -22.25
CA TYR A 883 20.43 -10.14 -22.80
C TYR A 883 21.60 -10.18 -21.83
N ASN A 884 21.92 -11.37 -21.36
CA ASN A 884 23.14 -11.68 -20.59
C ASN A 884 24.27 -11.95 -21.54
N PHE A 885 25.32 -11.12 -21.53
CA PHE A 885 26.46 -11.27 -22.39
C PHE A 885 27.25 -12.54 -22.05
N PRO A 886 27.63 -13.36 -23.05
CA PRO A 886 28.42 -14.58 -22.82
C PRO A 886 29.77 -14.30 -22.16
N LYS A 887 30.15 -15.11 -21.18
CA LYS A 887 31.44 -14.97 -20.47
C LYS A 887 32.63 -14.94 -21.43
N ALA A 888 32.58 -15.69 -22.53
CA ALA A 888 33.66 -15.72 -23.55
C ALA A 888 33.86 -14.36 -24.24
N LEU A 889 32.77 -13.57 -24.40
CA LEU A 889 32.87 -12.21 -24.95
C LEU A 889 33.46 -11.26 -23.92
N LEU A 890 32.96 -11.33 -22.68
CA LEU A 890 33.40 -10.48 -21.58
C LEU A 890 34.85 -10.71 -21.18
N ALA A 891 35.34 -11.94 -21.25
CA ALA A 891 36.74 -12.29 -20.98
C ALA A 891 37.72 -11.49 -21.85
N LYS A 892 37.30 -11.07 -23.06
CA LYS A 892 38.12 -10.21 -23.94
C LYS A 892 38.35 -8.83 -23.36
N THR A 893 37.46 -8.34 -22.52
CA THR A 893 37.59 -7.02 -21.89
C THR A 893 38.62 -7.01 -20.75
N LYS A 894 38.95 -8.17 -20.17
CA LYS A 894 39.85 -8.39 -19.02
C LYS A 894 39.37 -7.71 -17.71
N VAL A 895 38.20 -7.07 -17.72
CA VAL A 895 37.70 -6.26 -16.60
C VAL A 895 36.29 -6.69 -16.20
N LEU A 896 35.46 -7.03 -17.18
CA LEU A 896 34.05 -7.36 -16.95
C LEU A 896 33.86 -8.86 -16.68
N ASN A 897 33.26 -9.16 -15.52
CA ASN A 897 32.86 -10.52 -15.12
C ASN A 897 31.46 -10.90 -15.60
N ALA A 898 30.53 -9.92 -15.56
CA ALA A 898 29.17 -10.08 -16.07
C ALA A 898 28.64 -8.75 -16.65
N ALA A 899 27.78 -8.86 -17.65
CA ALA A 899 27.05 -7.72 -18.20
C ALA A 899 25.66 -8.17 -18.64
N LYS A 900 24.64 -7.35 -18.35
CA LYS A 900 23.24 -7.54 -18.75
C LYS A 900 22.68 -6.23 -19.27
N LEU A 901 22.09 -6.26 -20.47
CA LEU A 901 21.29 -5.17 -21.02
C LEU A 901 19.83 -5.57 -20.97
N TYR A 902 18.95 -4.66 -20.61
CA TYR A 902 17.52 -4.96 -20.52
C TYR A 902 16.62 -3.77 -20.84
N VAL A 903 15.41 -4.09 -21.29
CA VAL A 903 14.29 -3.16 -21.38
C VAL A 903 13.14 -3.72 -20.53
N ARG A 904 12.57 -2.90 -19.68
CA ARG A 904 11.44 -3.28 -18.81
C ARG A 904 10.23 -2.43 -19.12
N GLY A 905 9.07 -3.07 -19.05
CA GLY A 905 7.80 -2.38 -18.93
C GLY A 905 7.25 -2.60 -17.51
N VAL A 906 6.86 -1.52 -16.84
CA VAL A 906 6.34 -1.56 -15.48
C VAL A 906 4.90 -1.05 -15.48
N ASP A 907 3.96 -1.84 -14.92
CA ASP A 907 2.52 -1.53 -14.82
C ASP A 907 1.88 -1.16 -16.19
N LEU A 908 2.26 -1.84 -17.28
CA LEU A 908 1.86 -1.45 -18.65
C LEU A 908 0.37 -1.65 -18.92
N PHE A 909 -0.24 -2.70 -18.37
CA PHE A 909 -1.64 -3.06 -18.64
C PHE A 909 -2.38 -3.37 -17.36
N SER A 910 -3.65 -2.90 -17.31
CA SER A 910 -4.63 -3.27 -16.32
C SER A 910 -5.88 -3.79 -17.03
N PHE A 911 -6.35 -4.95 -16.62
CA PHE A 911 -7.66 -5.47 -16.98
C PHE A 911 -8.52 -5.35 -15.73
N ASP A 912 -9.47 -4.43 -15.75
CA ASP A 912 -10.30 -4.08 -14.61
C ASP A 912 -11.70 -3.62 -15.05
N HIS A 913 -12.49 -3.10 -14.15
CA HIS A 913 -13.88 -2.71 -14.34
C HIS A 913 -14.09 -1.18 -14.38
N LEU A 914 -13.00 -0.39 -14.41
CA LEU A 914 -13.07 1.06 -14.41
C LEU A 914 -12.63 1.63 -15.77
N ASP A 915 -13.45 2.54 -16.32
CA ASP A 915 -13.17 3.16 -17.62
C ASP A 915 -12.29 4.42 -17.51
N GLU A 916 -12.35 5.14 -16.36
CA GLU A 916 -11.73 6.47 -16.22
C GLU A 916 -10.70 6.57 -15.10
N SER A 917 -10.52 5.52 -14.29
CA SER A 917 -9.57 5.52 -13.19
C SER A 917 -8.91 4.15 -13.00
N ASP A 918 -7.99 4.04 -12.05
CA ASP A 918 -7.31 2.79 -11.74
C ASP A 918 -7.93 2.17 -10.47
N PRO A 919 -8.19 0.85 -10.41
CA PRO A 919 -8.80 0.22 -9.25
C PRO A 919 -7.98 0.34 -7.95
N GLU A 920 -6.69 0.60 -8.03
CA GLU A 920 -5.88 0.86 -6.84
C GLU A 920 -5.91 2.34 -6.43
N VAL A 921 -6.00 3.28 -7.43
CA VAL A 921 -6.01 4.74 -7.21
C VAL A 921 -7.15 5.37 -8.01
N TYR A 922 -8.31 5.48 -7.41
CA TYR A 922 -9.55 5.96 -8.04
C TYR A 922 -10.07 7.30 -7.50
N SER A 923 -9.33 7.95 -6.61
CA SER A 923 -9.62 9.29 -6.08
C SER A 923 -8.88 10.38 -6.86
N ALA A 924 -9.21 11.66 -6.61
CA ALA A 924 -8.56 12.83 -7.20
C ALA A 924 -7.13 13.03 -6.65
N THR A 925 -6.25 12.08 -6.91
CA THR A 925 -4.85 12.07 -6.48
C THR A 925 -3.92 11.81 -7.66
N ASN A 926 -2.60 11.75 -7.41
CA ASN A 926 -1.63 11.42 -8.45
C ASN A 926 -1.96 10.06 -9.10
N PRO A 927 -2.27 10.02 -10.40
CA PRO A 927 -2.49 8.76 -11.12
C PRO A 927 -1.28 7.85 -11.03
N LEU A 928 -1.51 6.54 -11.08
CA LEU A 928 -0.41 5.56 -11.18
C LEU A 928 0.39 5.78 -12.47
N ASN A 929 1.65 5.36 -12.43
CA ASN A 929 2.54 5.50 -13.57
C ASN A 929 2.73 4.15 -14.28
N ARG A 930 2.76 4.21 -15.61
CA ARG A 930 3.32 3.17 -16.48
C ARG A 930 4.71 3.59 -16.86
N SER A 931 5.68 2.68 -16.85
CA SER A 931 7.06 3.05 -17.16
C SER A 931 7.68 2.12 -18.19
N ILE A 932 8.49 2.71 -19.06
CA ILE A 932 9.42 1.98 -19.94
C ILE A 932 10.82 2.30 -19.47
N VAL A 933 11.60 1.28 -19.14
CA VAL A 933 12.92 1.39 -18.53
C VAL A 933 13.96 0.75 -19.45
N ALA A 934 15.00 1.48 -19.77
CA ALA A 934 16.22 0.93 -20.35
C ALA A 934 17.27 0.81 -19.25
N GLY A 935 17.88 -0.38 -19.11
CA GLY A 935 18.82 -0.63 -18.03
C GLY A 935 20.05 -1.42 -18.44
N LEU A 936 21.14 -1.14 -17.71
CA LEU A 936 22.44 -1.79 -17.86
C LEU A 936 22.95 -2.23 -16.49
N SER A 937 23.33 -3.49 -16.37
CA SER A 937 24.02 -4.03 -15.18
C SER A 937 25.39 -4.57 -15.59
N VAL A 938 26.44 -4.12 -14.93
CA VAL A 938 27.80 -4.60 -15.15
C VAL A 938 28.46 -5.01 -13.84
N THR A 939 29.23 -6.09 -13.89
CA THR A 939 29.99 -6.61 -12.74
C THR A 939 31.48 -6.72 -13.14
N PHE A 940 32.35 -6.18 -12.29
CA PHE A 940 33.79 -6.15 -12.44
C PHE A 940 34.50 -7.15 -11.52
#